data_74319b6105a804379a4e6f7c255e3ced
#
_entry.id   74319b6105a804379a4e6f7c255e3ced
#
_cell.length_a   1.000
_cell.length_b   1.000
_cell.length_c   1.000
_cell.angle_alpha   90.00
_cell.angle_beta   90.00
_cell.angle_gamma   90.00
#
_symmetry.space_group_name_H-M   'P 1'
#
loop_
_entity.id
_entity.type
_entity.pdbx_description
1 polymer ?
#
loop_
_entity_poly.entity_id
_entity_poly.type
_entity_poly.pdbx_seq_one_letter_code
_entity_poly.pdbx_strand_id
1 'polypeptide(L)'
;MKKMHKNLFLAAVCSSAMLMACSEDSDTVTNSSADGSDMIAEQDTVFVHDSVEVKVKVKDTVIVNDTLVLRDTVNMQDTLVLRDTVNTKDTVFVKDSSESDFVFEKGSISGVSQKGPFAKGSSVTAFELDGSNSLNQTGRSFNGTISSDDGSFKIKNVSLVSSYVHLTATGTFRDEMTGKKSASPITLRALSDLEGGRTSVNVNLVTHLEYDRVANLLDENPSMTLAEAKEQAEKEIFAMFYIDAKKFGYSEDLDIFGKDDANSALLAVSTILPTGNSASEIMERLTALSLDMAEDGTWDAKETLDSLAFWAQEIDLDGKLPTIRNNVLSWKISEDVPDFEKYVRLYWNKYFDFGVCGKDAPVGTVKSMPKGVSVKDENVRYTCVDSAAVGKVWRVADDIEKDTMGLGRGFEEGDLHNGLINEGSLYVFDNGGFRHAGDREIYLNKGCTIATEGKTLKQEYSAYICTKGLWEFDFENSDKGTVNDGFDDHVYKTVGIGGQLWMAENVKYNLNNRFFCFEKDADNCETYGTTFDIFTLHDAVVFDPSDMEGEYYHPSEENLNYCGVQNGKCILQEEHQGICPVGYHLPSVAEFEELMAYVDLFNGDENVATSLKSKDGWTDASAAGTDRFGFNAFPGGYEEASYGRKKIADMGIESTFWVKSNNGGLNGSNAKYFSLDANSALIKSDMLGDDLHYARCLKNKNGI
;
A
#
# COMPACT_ATOMS: atom_id res chain seq x y z
N MET A 1 14.15 -37.08 -27.56
CA MET A 1 15.41 -37.30 -28.30
C MET A 1 16.51 -36.45 -27.70
N LYS A 2 17.58 -37.14 -27.29
CA LYS A 2 18.97 -36.71 -27.03
C LYS A 2 19.18 -35.50 -26.10
N LYS A 3 19.66 -35.74 -24.87
CA LYS A 3 21.03 -36.09 -24.33
C LYS A 3 21.85 -34.80 -24.09
N MET A 4 22.05 -34.48 -22.78
CA MET A 4 23.22 -34.75 -21.92
C MET A 4 24.50 -33.99 -22.34
N HIS A 5 25.07 -33.26 -21.39
CA HIS A 5 26.36 -33.43 -20.71
C HIS A 5 26.50 -32.32 -19.65
N LYS A 6 26.60 -32.64 -18.44
CA LYS A 6 27.65 -32.89 -17.43
C LYS A 6 29.01 -32.27 -17.81
N ASN A 7 29.50 -31.38 -16.94
CA ASN A 7 30.86 -31.49 -16.41
C ASN A 7 31.00 -30.66 -15.13
N LEU A 8 31.30 -31.36 -14.17
CA LEU A 8 31.97 -31.28 -12.89
C LEU A 8 33.41 -30.76 -13.11
N PHE A 9 33.90 -29.82 -12.30
CA PHE A 9 35.31 -29.76 -11.92
C PHE A 9 35.47 -29.27 -10.48
N LEU A 10 36.11 -30.14 -9.75
CA LEU A 10 36.59 -30.07 -8.36
C LEU A 10 38.07 -29.62 -8.42
N ALA A 11 38.54 -28.92 -7.44
CA ALA A 11 39.88 -28.94 -6.84
C ALA A 11 40.16 -27.58 -6.19
N ALA A 12 40.27 -27.46 -4.95
CA ALA A 12 41.23 -27.93 -3.96
C ALA A 12 42.36 -26.93 -3.71
N VAL A 13 42.38 -26.42 -2.46
CA VAL A 13 43.49 -26.26 -1.50
C VAL A 13 44.75 -25.50 -2.00
N CYS A 14 45.10 -24.42 -1.27
CA CYS A 14 46.39 -24.38 -0.57
C CYS A 14 46.48 -23.22 0.44
N SER A 15 46.85 -23.59 1.62
CA SER A 15 47.38 -22.83 2.73
C SER A 15 48.63 -22.05 2.35
N SER A 16 48.84 -20.89 2.99
CA SER A 16 50.19 -20.55 3.46
C SER A 16 50.08 -19.40 4.48
N ALA A 17 50.52 -19.73 5.65
CA ALA A 17 50.89 -18.80 6.72
C ALA A 17 52.25 -18.17 6.43
N MET A 18 52.44 -16.92 6.81
CA MET A 18 53.71 -16.38 7.22
C MET A 18 53.52 -15.20 8.13
N LEU A 19 53.93 -15.41 9.31
CA LEU A 19 54.61 -14.70 10.30
C LEU A 19 55.66 -13.68 9.81
N MET A 20 55.76 -12.57 10.51
CA MET A 20 56.95 -11.88 11.07
C MET A 20 56.48 -10.52 11.58
N ALA A 21 56.52 -10.22 12.84
CA ALA A 21 57.56 -10.06 13.83
C ALA A 21 58.23 -8.67 13.86
N CYS A 22 58.09 -8.03 15.03
CA CYS A 22 59.02 -7.18 15.80
C CYS A 22 59.62 -5.92 15.20
N SER A 23 59.49 -4.84 15.96
CA SER A 23 60.53 -4.17 16.78
C SER A 23 59.92 -2.89 17.35
N GLU A 24 59.87 -2.66 18.67
CA GLU A 24 60.86 -2.06 19.58
C GLU A 24 61.51 -0.81 19.05
N ASP A 25 61.27 0.26 19.80
CA ASP A 25 62.22 1.12 20.51
C ASP A 25 61.48 2.33 21.06
N SER A 26 61.36 2.50 22.33
CA SER A 26 62.23 3.02 23.39
C SER A 26 62.54 4.52 23.31
N ASP A 27 62.36 5.10 24.50
CA ASP A 27 62.96 6.32 25.05
C ASP A 27 62.38 7.68 24.63
N THR A 28 62.02 8.53 25.53
CA THR A 28 62.83 9.10 26.63
C THR A 28 61.97 9.86 27.63
N VAL A 29 62.40 9.76 28.85
CA VAL A 29 62.01 10.47 30.04
C VAL A 29 62.44 11.97 29.95
N THR A 30 61.54 12.86 30.38
CA THR A 30 62.04 14.07 31.14
C THR A 30 61.06 14.38 32.27
N ASN A 31 61.62 14.36 33.45
CA ASN A 31 61.10 14.88 34.69
C ASN A 31 60.87 16.39 34.61
N SER A 32 59.78 16.86 35.20
CA SER A 32 59.85 18.04 36.08
C SER A 32 58.69 18.01 37.07
N SER A 33 59.08 18.09 38.23
CA SER A 33 58.54 18.13 39.56
C SER A 33 57.39 19.12 39.82
N ALA A 34 56.60 18.69 40.81
CA ALA A 34 55.90 19.46 41.87
C ALA A 34 54.53 19.99 41.50
N ASP A 35 53.43 19.49 42.05
CA ASP A 35 53.06 19.81 43.44
C ASP A 35 51.83 18.91 43.80
N GLY A 36 51.76 18.55 45.05
CA GLY A 36 50.80 17.62 45.58
C GLY A 36 49.38 18.18 45.64
N SER A 37 48.46 17.30 45.29
CA SER A 37 47.20 17.18 46.01
C SER A 37 46.74 15.74 45.87
N ASP A 38 46.59 15.12 47.01
CA ASP A 38 46.11 13.79 47.28
C ASP A 38 44.83 13.44 46.47
N MET A 39 44.94 12.49 45.57
CA MET A 39 43.80 11.66 45.23
C MET A 39 43.74 10.53 46.26
N ILE A 40 43.04 10.78 47.34
CA ILE A 40 42.62 9.76 48.26
C ILE A 40 41.64 8.88 47.46
N ALA A 41 42.01 7.63 47.27
CA ALA A 41 41.03 6.57 47.02
C ALA A 41 40.03 6.64 48.15
N GLU A 42 38.78 6.95 47.88
CA GLU A 42 37.70 6.78 48.84
C GLU A 42 37.59 5.30 49.16
N GLN A 43 38.29 4.92 50.22
CA GLN A 43 37.88 3.78 51.03
C GLN A 43 36.67 4.29 51.80
N ASP A 44 35.53 3.76 51.57
CA ASP A 44 34.33 3.92 52.40
C ASP A 44 34.61 3.41 53.79
N THR A 45 35.21 4.28 54.61
CA THR A 45 35.42 4.00 56.05
C THR A 45 34.27 4.70 56.77
N VAL A 46 33.29 3.91 57.21
CA VAL A 46 32.22 4.45 58.08
C VAL A 46 32.77 4.56 59.50
N PHE A 47 33.04 5.81 59.93
CA PHE A 47 33.34 6.10 61.34
C PHE A 47 32.02 6.26 62.11
N VAL A 48 31.75 5.40 63.06
CA VAL A 48 30.64 5.53 63.98
C VAL A 48 31.13 6.00 65.33
N HIS A 49 30.81 7.27 65.65
CA HIS A 49 30.95 7.74 67.05
C HIS A 49 29.76 7.29 67.87
N ASP A 50 29.98 7.09 69.15
CA ASP A 50 28.97 6.67 70.14
C ASP A 50 27.60 7.32 69.86
N SER A 51 26.57 6.46 69.72
CA SER A 51 25.15 6.82 69.58
C SER A 51 24.60 7.15 68.16
N VAL A 52 25.29 6.82 67.08
CA VAL A 52 24.68 6.94 65.70
C VAL A 52 24.13 5.58 65.27
N GLU A 53 22.81 5.50 65.07
CA GLU A 53 22.20 4.37 64.40
C GLU A 53 22.58 4.36 62.94
N VAL A 54 23.45 3.45 62.52
CA VAL A 54 23.76 3.22 61.12
C VAL A 54 22.95 2.02 60.64
N LYS A 55 21.99 2.27 59.74
CA LYS A 55 21.29 1.16 59.06
C LYS A 55 22.17 0.72 57.90
N VAL A 56 22.92 -0.36 58.13
CA VAL A 56 23.70 -1.04 57.08
C VAL A 56 22.95 -2.28 56.67
N LYS A 57 22.59 -2.40 55.38
CA LYS A 57 22.17 -3.68 54.80
C LYS A 57 23.47 -4.49 54.64
N VAL A 58 23.74 -5.38 55.57
CA VAL A 58 24.92 -6.23 55.48
C VAL A 58 24.48 -7.47 54.71
N LYS A 59 24.80 -7.53 53.44
CA LYS A 59 24.73 -8.77 52.65
C LYS A 59 26.11 -9.42 52.53
N ASP A 60 27.19 -8.73 52.94
CA ASP A 60 28.52 -9.14 52.53
C ASP A 60 29.59 -8.83 53.59
N THR A 61 30.82 -9.09 53.27
CA THR A 61 31.99 -8.89 54.05
C THR A 61 32.21 -7.43 54.44
N VAL A 62 32.22 -7.10 55.72
CA VAL A 62 32.56 -5.77 56.21
C VAL A 62 34.00 -5.79 56.68
N ILE A 63 34.84 -4.93 56.09
CA ILE A 63 36.22 -4.70 56.55
C ILE A 63 36.19 -3.69 57.66
N VAL A 64 36.64 -4.04 58.85
CA VAL A 64 36.60 -3.19 60.03
C VAL A 64 38.01 -2.74 60.38
N ASN A 65 38.22 -1.43 60.36
CA ASN A 65 39.46 -0.80 60.89
C ASN A 65 39.14 -0.15 62.21
N ASP A 66 39.86 -0.57 63.27
CA ASP A 66 39.77 -0.02 64.60
C ASP A 66 38.35 0.18 65.17
N THR A 67 38.09 -0.25 66.33
CA THR A 67 36.85 -0.22 67.13
C THR A 67 35.53 0.03 66.41
N LEU A 68 34.86 -1.03 65.94
CA LEU A 68 33.57 -0.97 65.26
C LEU A 68 32.45 -1.48 66.12
N VAL A 69 31.35 -0.74 66.19
CA VAL A 69 30.07 -1.23 66.72
C VAL A 69 29.12 -1.41 65.58
N LEU A 70 28.82 -2.66 65.21
CA LEU A 70 27.83 -2.98 64.21
C LEU A 70 26.49 -3.30 64.88
N ARG A 71 25.43 -2.68 64.41
CA ARG A 71 24.06 -3.08 64.74
C ARG A 71 23.45 -3.76 63.54
N ASP A 72 22.97 -4.97 63.72
CA ASP A 72 22.11 -5.62 62.73
C ASP A 72 20.84 -4.78 62.51
N THR A 73 20.53 -4.48 61.26
CA THR A 73 19.43 -3.59 60.92
C THR A 73 18.10 -4.30 60.72
N VAL A 74 18.08 -5.63 60.78
CA VAL A 74 16.85 -6.35 60.51
C VAL A 74 15.97 -6.41 61.75
N ASN A 75 16.54 -6.43 62.96
CA ASN A 75 15.77 -6.48 64.20
C ASN A 75 16.15 -5.44 65.24
N MET A 76 16.95 -4.48 64.93
CA MET A 76 17.18 -3.24 65.75
C MET A 76 17.51 -3.45 67.24
N GLN A 77 17.72 -4.65 67.70
CA GLN A 77 17.93 -4.94 69.14
C GLN A 77 19.27 -5.59 69.46
N ASP A 78 19.96 -6.16 68.49
CA ASP A 78 21.24 -6.79 68.72
C ASP A 78 22.38 -5.87 68.28
N THR A 79 23.09 -5.38 69.28
CA THR A 79 24.29 -4.60 69.09
C THR A 79 25.49 -5.51 69.25
N LEU A 80 26.22 -5.73 68.16
CA LEU A 80 27.51 -6.43 68.23
C LEU A 80 28.56 -5.41 68.65
N VAL A 81 29.06 -5.52 69.88
CA VAL A 81 30.15 -4.73 70.38
C VAL A 81 31.43 -5.54 70.26
N LEU A 82 32.29 -5.23 69.31
CA LEU A 82 33.62 -5.78 69.24
C LEU A 82 34.51 -5.02 70.25
N ARG A 83 34.94 -5.70 71.29
CA ARG A 83 35.73 -5.10 72.38
C ARG A 83 37.24 -5.11 72.15
N ASP A 84 37.67 -5.81 71.11
CA ASP A 84 39.12 -5.95 70.85
C ASP A 84 39.49 -5.19 69.56
N THR A 85 40.69 -4.63 69.54
CA THR A 85 41.29 -4.00 68.38
C THR A 85 41.54 -5.06 67.30
N VAL A 86 40.73 -5.03 66.24
CA VAL A 86 40.92 -5.95 65.10
C VAL A 86 42.05 -5.37 64.24
N ASN A 87 43.04 -6.20 63.99
CA ASN A 87 44.19 -5.82 63.17
C ASN A 87 43.72 -5.66 61.72
N THR A 88 44.15 -4.66 61.04
CA THR A 88 43.75 -4.20 59.67
C THR A 88 43.83 -5.26 58.55
N LYS A 89 43.99 -6.49 58.87
CA LYS A 89 44.04 -7.62 57.91
C LYS A 89 43.03 -8.72 58.19
N ASP A 90 42.25 -8.60 59.28
CA ASP A 90 41.30 -9.65 59.60
C ASP A 90 39.92 -9.33 58.96
N THR A 91 39.47 -10.22 58.12
CA THR A 91 38.14 -10.17 57.53
C THR A 91 37.18 -10.86 58.49
N VAL A 92 36.22 -10.12 59.03
CA VAL A 92 35.16 -10.73 59.85
C VAL A 92 34.02 -11.05 58.92
N PHE A 93 33.79 -12.34 58.76
CA PHE A 93 32.58 -12.82 58.10
C PHE A 93 31.46 -12.81 59.13
N VAL A 94 30.53 -11.87 58.97
CA VAL A 94 29.25 -11.98 59.70
C VAL A 94 28.35 -12.88 58.87
N LYS A 95 28.17 -14.11 59.32
CA LYS A 95 27.12 -14.97 58.75
C LYS A 95 25.80 -14.31 59.08
N ASP A 96 25.13 -13.83 58.07
CA ASP A 96 23.75 -13.38 58.17
C ASP A 96 22.93 -14.57 58.72
N SER A 97 22.43 -14.44 59.93
CA SER A 97 21.57 -15.45 60.53
C SER A 97 20.11 -15.29 60.15
N SER A 98 19.83 -14.46 59.13
CA SER A 98 18.53 -14.46 58.47
C SER A 98 18.49 -15.60 57.43
N GLU A 99 18.64 -16.84 57.83
CA GLU A 99 17.87 -17.89 57.22
C GLU A 99 16.42 -17.47 57.45
N SER A 100 15.77 -16.90 56.43
CA SER A 100 14.31 -16.78 56.40
C SER A 100 13.85 -18.23 56.67
N ASP A 101 13.19 -18.47 57.78
CA ASP A 101 12.56 -19.77 58.04
C ASP A 101 11.47 -19.97 56.97
N PHE A 102 11.91 -20.25 55.70
CA PHE A 102 11.00 -20.60 54.63
C PHE A 102 10.32 -21.91 55.02
N VAL A 103 9.04 -21.82 55.33
CA VAL A 103 8.22 -22.97 55.73
C VAL A 103 7.14 -23.17 54.70
N PHE A 104 7.28 -24.24 53.90
CA PHE A 104 6.25 -24.69 53.01
C PHE A 104 5.89 -26.14 53.33
N GLU A 105 5.01 -26.31 54.34
CA GLU A 105 4.62 -27.64 54.83
C GLU A 105 3.21 -28.02 54.41
N LYS A 106 3.08 -29.20 53.78
CA LYS A 106 1.82 -29.78 53.31
C LYS A 106 1.00 -28.80 52.42
N GLY A 107 1.68 -27.89 51.77
CA GLY A 107 1.11 -26.92 50.86
C GLY A 107 0.66 -27.53 49.54
N SER A 108 0.31 -26.68 48.60
CA SER A 108 0.05 -27.09 47.21
C SER A 108 0.61 -26.07 46.26
N ILE A 109 1.18 -26.53 45.15
CA ILE A 109 1.56 -25.70 44.01
C ILE A 109 0.52 -25.93 42.94
N SER A 110 -0.04 -24.83 42.41
CA SER A 110 -1.04 -24.83 41.33
C SER A 110 -0.57 -23.98 40.15
N GLY A 111 -1.22 -24.11 39.02
CA GLY A 111 -0.95 -23.31 37.84
C GLY A 111 -1.61 -23.90 36.60
N VAL A 112 -1.25 -23.35 35.46
CA VAL A 112 -1.63 -23.86 34.14
C VAL A 112 -0.39 -24.23 33.34
N SER A 113 -0.49 -25.24 32.50
CA SER A 113 0.58 -25.61 31.57
C SER A 113 0.10 -25.35 30.13
N GLN A 114 0.84 -24.51 29.40
CA GLN A 114 0.38 -23.93 28.12
C GLN A 114 1.53 -23.74 27.12
N LYS A 115 1.40 -24.39 25.99
CA LYS A 115 1.78 -23.95 24.65
C LYS A 115 0.49 -23.49 23.95
N GLY A 116 -0.52 -24.09 23.66
CA GLY A 116 -1.90 -24.14 24.12
C GLY A 116 -2.06 -25.02 25.33
N PRO A 117 -3.30 -25.11 25.89
CA PRO A 117 -3.54 -25.86 27.12
C PRO A 117 -3.12 -27.30 27.01
N PHE A 118 -2.36 -27.78 27.98
CA PHE A 118 -2.02 -29.22 28.06
C PHE A 118 -3.28 -30.03 28.37
N ALA A 119 -3.38 -31.18 27.72
CA ALA A 119 -4.52 -32.05 27.87
C ALA A 119 -4.58 -32.69 29.25
N LYS A 120 -5.79 -32.88 29.75
CA LYS A 120 -6.05 -33.62 30.98
C LYS A 120 -5.30 -34.96 31.03
N GLY A 121 -4.66 -35.23 32.14
CA GLY A 121 -3.85 -36.45 32.36
C GLY A 121 -2.37 -36.29 32.03
N SER A 122 -1.93 -35.16 31.48
CA SER A 122 -0.53 -34.80 31.31
C SER A 122 0.16 -34.69 32.66
N SER A 123 1.45 -35.05 32.75
CA SER A 123 2.21 -35.05 34.02
C SER A 123 2.79 -33.65 34.31
N VAL A 124 2.82 -33.32 35.60
CA VAL A 124 3.54 -32.14 36.10
C VAL A 124 4.35 -32.57 37.30
N THR A 125 5.65 -32.26 37.39
CA THR A 125 6.53 -32.56 38.50
C THR A 125 7.20 -31.27 38.98
N ALA A 126 7.16 -31.00 40.25
CA ALA A 126 7.93 -29.96 40.90
C ALA A 126 9.15 -30.58 41.59
N PHE A 127 10.32 -30.09 41.26
CA PHE A 127 11.59 -30.45 41.89
C PHE A 127 12.03 -29.30 42.79
N GLU A 128 12.44 -29.62 44.02
CA GLU A 128 13.03 -28.64 44.91
C GLU A 128 14.47 -28.38 44.51
N LEU A 129 14.87 -27.10 44.50
CA LEU A 129 16.25 -26.67 44.28
C LEU A 129 16.86 -26.16 45.59
N ASP A 130 18.19 -26.15 45.68
CA ASP A 130 18.92 -25.86 46.92
C ASP A 130 19.00 -24.37 47.28
N GLY A 131 18.39 -23.50 46.56
CA GLY A 131 18.44 -22.05 46.79
C GLY A 131 19.80 -21.41 46.52
N SER A 132 20.77 -22.19 46.05
CA SER A 132 22.05 -21.67 45.55
C SER A 132 21.92 -21.14 44.10
N ASN A 133 22.87 -20.35 43.68
CA ASN A 133 22.94 -19.89 42.30
C ASN A 133 23.20 -21.01 41.28
N SER A 134 23.67 -22.17 41.73
CA SER A 134 23.85 -23.36 40.90
C SER A 134 22.54 -24.12 40.64
N LEU A 135 21.44 -23.75 41.31
CA LEU A 135 20.10 -24.34 41.16
C LEU A 135 20.09 -25.86 41.19
N ASN A 136 20.89 -26.49 42.11
CA ASN A 136 21.00 -27.93 42.20
C ASN A 136 19.71 -28.55 42.79
N GLN A 137 19.30 -29.68 42.28
CA GLN A 137 18.17 -30.41 42.83
C GLN A 137 18.51 -31.01 44.17
N THR A 138 17.67 -30.82 45.18
CA THR A 138 17.83 -31.41 46.52
C THR A 138 17.52 -32.90 46.57
N GLY A 139 16.97 -33.44 45.48
CA GLY A 139 16.48 -34.81 45.37
C GLY A 139 15.01 -34.97 45.78
N ARG A 140 14.34 -33.92 46.25
CA ARG A 140 12.91 -33.94 46.53
C ARG A 140 12.12 -33.60 45.28
N SER A 141 11.06 -34.36 45.02
CA SER A 141 10.13 -34.09 43.92
C SER A 141 8.69 -34.42 44.29
N PHE A 142 7.77 -33.67 43.70
CA PHE A 142 6.34 -33.79 43.92
C PHE A 142 5.62 -33.90 42.62
N ASN A 143 4.79 -34.93 42.46
CA ASN A 143 4.11 -35.23 41.23
C ASN A 143 2.65 -34.78 41.27
N GLY A 144 2.18 -34.27 40.15
CA GLY A 144 0.80 -33.94 39.87
C GLY A 144 0.41 -34.27 38.42
N THR A 145 -0.81 -34.01 38.11
CA THR A 145 -1.32 -34.19 36.76
C THR A 145 -2.20 -33.01 36.38
N ILE A 146 -2.27 -32.71 35.09
CA ILE A 146 -3.25 -31.76 34.53
C ILE A 146 -4.65 -32.31 34.83
N SER A 147 -5.46 -31.50 35.49
CA SER A 147 -6.77 -31.91 36.03
C SER A 147 -7.92 -31.66 35.04
N SER A 148 -7.76 -30.70 34.15
CA SER A 148 -8.76 -30.33 33.14
C SER A 148 -8.09 -29.91 31.83
N ASP A 149 -8.90 -29.80 30.76
CA ASP A 149 -8.43 -29.49 29.41
C ASP A 149 -8.11 -27.98 29.20
N ASP A 150 -8.13 -27.18 30.24
CA ASP A 150 -7.62 -25.81 30.30
C ASP A 150 -6.13 -25.71 30.65
N GLY A 151 -5.51 -26.88 30.92
CA GLY A 151 -4.12 -26.96 31.34
C GLY A 151 -3.90 -26.85 32.85
N SER A 152 -4.96 -26.74 33.66
CA SER A 152 -4.86 -26.54 35.10
C SER A 152 -4.30 -27.75 35.82
N PHE A 153 -3.41 -27.50 36.77
CA PHE A 153 -2.88 -28.54 37.67
C PHE A 153 -2.86 -28.07 39.12
N LYS A 154 -2.77 -29.05 40.02
CA LYS A 154 -2.53 -28.83 41.43
C LYS A 154 -1.73 -29.99 42.03
N ILE A 155 -0.49 -29.73 42.42
CA ILE A 155 0.38 -30.66 43.17
C ILE A 155 0.08 -30.47 44.65
N LYS A 156 -0.32 -31.51 45.33
CA LYS A 156 -0.72 -31.48 46.74
C LYS A 156 0.35 -32.08 47.62
N ASN A 157 0.28 -31.73 48.93
CA ASN A 157 1.18 -32.27 49.97
C ASN A 157 2.65 -31.98 49.67
N VAL A 158 2.93 -30.81 49.14
CA VAL A 158 4.28 -30.32 48.90
C VAL A 158 4.86 -29.82 50.21
N SER A 159 6.07 -30.26 50.55
CA SER A 159 6.84 -29.79 51.71
C SER A 159 8.27 -29.51 51.27
N LEU A 160 8.66 -28.25 51.35
CA LEU A 160 9.94 -27.73 50.84
C LEU A 160 10.76 -27.17 52.01
N VAL A 161 12.07 -27.21 51.88
CA VAL A 161 13.04 -26.55 52.77
C VAL A 161 13.74 -25.38 52.09
N SER A 162 13.57 -25.26 50.76
CA SER A 162 13.99 -24.12 49.96
C SER A 162 12.80 -23.56 49.19
N SER A 163 12.78 -22.25 48.95
CA SER A 163 11.72 -21.61 48.19
C SER A 163 11.84 -21.84 46.68
N TYR A 164 13.01 -22.25 46.17
CA TYR A 164 13.26 -22.40 44.74
C TYR A 164 12.75 -23.74 44.24
N VAL A 165 11.95 -23.66 43.18
CA VAL A 165 11.36 -24.85 42.53
C VAL A 165 11.53 -24.82 41.02
N HIS A 166 11.80 -25.98 40.45
CA HIS A 166 11.76 -26.25 39.02
C HIS A 166 10.54 -27.11 38.71
N LEU A 167 9.65 -26.61 37.85
CA LEU A 167 8.51 -27.38 37.38
C LEU A 167 8.77 -27.93 35.97
N THR A 168 8.38 -29.18 35.74
CA THR A 168 8.39 -29.81 34.43
C THR A 168 7.00 -30.33 34.12
N ALA A 169 6.43 -29.90 32.99
CA ALA A 169 5.15 -30.41 32.51
C ALA A 169 5.35 -31.12 31.16
N THR A 170 4.83 -32.35 31.06
CA THR A 170 4.94 -33.18 29.84
C THR A 170 3.59 -33.69 29.42
N GLY A 171 3.19 -33.37 28.19
CA GLY A 171 1.91 -33.80 27.65
C GLY A 171 1.61 -33.32 26.24
N THR A 172 0.50 -33.80 25.73
CA THR A 172 -0.10 -33.26 24.50
C THR A 172 -0.88 -32.00 24.84
N PHE A 173 -0.97 -31.09 23.90
CA PHE A 173 -1.57 -29.78 24.07
C PHE A 173 -2.64 -29.52 23.00
N ARG A 174 -3.50 -28.53 23.22
CA ARG A 174 -4.37 -27.97 22.17
C ARG A 174 -3.57 -26.98 21.34
N ASP A 175 -3.61 -27.18 20.02
CA ASP A 175 -2.82 -26.40 19.08
C ASP A 175 -3.66 -25.24 18.52
N GLU A 176 -3.23 -24.04 18.72
CA GLU A 176 -3.91 -22.80 18.31
C GLU A 176 -4.05 -22.74 16.79
N MET A 177 -3.09 -23.29 16.04
CA MET A 177 -3.09 -23.26 14.58
C MET A 177 -4.18 -24.14 14.00
N THR A 178 -4.34 -25.33 14.56
CA THR A 178 -5.26 -26.34 14.02
C THR A 178 -6.57 -26.44 14.78
N GLY A 179 -6.66 -25.90 15.99
CA GLY A 179 -7.76 -26.07 16.94
C GLY A 179 -7.85 -27.45 17.55
N LYS A 180 -6.93 -28.36 17.21
CA LYS A 180 -6.94 -29.76 17.58
C LYS A 180 -5.89 -30.08 18.66
N LYS A 181 -5.97 -31.28 19.24
CA LYS A 181 -4.95 -31.80 20.11
C LYS A 181 -3.71 -32.20 19.31
N SER A 182 -2.51 -31.90 19.83
CA SER A 182 -1.25 -32.31 19.23
C SER A 182 -1.12 -33.84 19.14
N ALA A 183 -0.45 -34.31 18.07
CA ALA A 183 -0.23 -35.75 17.87
C ALA A 183 0.76 -36.36 18.85
N SER A 184 1.74 -35.58 19.33
CA SER A 184 2.81 -36.01 20.24
C SER A 184 2.91 -35.04 21.42
N PRO A 185 3.41 -35.50 22.57
CA PRO A 185 3.65 -34.65 23.72
C PRO A 185 4.87 -33.75 23.51
N ILE A 186 4.88 -32.63 24.24
CA ILE A 186 6.04 -31.77 24.47
C ILE A 186 6.32 -31.66 25.96
N THR A 187 7.54 -31.20 26.30
CA THR A 187 7.94 -30.96 27.70
C THR A 187 8.32 -29.49 27.85
N LEU A 188 7.67 -28.77 28.77
CA LEU A 188 7.98 -27.41 29.14
C LEU A 188 8.51 -27.34 30.56
N ARG A 189 9.30 -26.30 30.84
CA ARG A 189 9.95 -26.07 32.15
C ARG A 189 9.55 -24.70 32.68
N ALA A 190 9.57 -24.55 34.01
CA ALA A 190 9.48 -23.26 34.66
C ALA A 190 10.34 -23.24 35.91
N LEU A 191 10.95 -22.10 36.21
CA LEU A 191 11.71 -21.83 37.42
C LEU A 191 10.98 -20.77 38.22
N SER A 192 10.78 -20.99 39.53
CA SER A 192 10.09 -20.01 40.37
C SER A 192 10.62 -19.99 41.79
N ASP A 193 10.50 -18.84 42.44
CA ASP A 193 10.71 -18.64 43.86
C ASP A 193 9.35 -18.57 44.56
N LEU A 194 9.11 -19.48 45.50
CA LEU A 194 7.88 -19.52 46.29
C LEU A 194 7.95 -18.64 47.56
N GLU A 195 9.02 -17.88 47.73
CA GLU A 195 9.13 -16.90 48.82
C GLU A 195 7.96 -15.90 48.78
N GLY A 196 7.61 -15.35 49.93
CA GLY A 196 6.47 -14.40 50.00
C GLY A 196 5.09 -15.06 49.88
N GLY A 197 5.00 -16.40 49.88
CA GLY A 197 3.72 -17.14 49.88
C GLY A 197 3.17 -17.41 48.47
N ARG A 198 3.99 -17.35 47.46
CA ARG A 198 3.59 -17.77 46.08
C ARG A 198 3.20 -19.25 46.08
N THR A 199 2.05 -19.56 45.53
CA THR A 199 1.54 -20.94 45.38
C THR A 199 1.07 -21.24 43.97
N SER A 200 1.17 -20.25 43.05
CA SER A 200 0.81 -20.41 41.65
C SER A 200 2.06 -20.23 40.78
N VAL A 201 2.29 -21.19 39.89
CA VAL A 201 3.40 -21.19 38.93
C VAL A 201 2.89 -21.77 37.62
N ASN A 202 2.74 -20.93 36.61
CA ASN A 202 2.40 -21.39 35.28
C ASN A 202 3.65 -21.92 34.56
N VAL A 203 3.43 -22.87 33.66
CA VAL A 203 4.47 -23.45 32.81
C VAL A 203 4.10 -23.19 31.39
N ASN A 204 4.83 -22.29 30.72
CA ASN A 204 4.54 -21.83 29.38
C ASN A 204 5.80 -21.75 28.49
N LEU A 205 5.68 -21.24 27.25
CA LEU A 205 6.83 -21.17 26.34
C LEU A 205 7.89 -20.18 26.82
N VAL A 206 7.50 -19.06 27.42
CA VAL A 206 8.46 -18.07 27.93
C VAL A 206 9.22 -18.63 29.13
N THR A 207 8.53 -19.27 30.08
CA THR A 207 9.18 -19.95 31.22
C THR A 207 10.12 -21.06 30.76
N HIS A 208 9.83 -21.73 29.66
CA HIS A 208 10.71 -22.75 29.09
C HIS A 208 11.99 -22.15 28.52
N LEU A 209 11.85 -21.06 27.75
CA LEU A 209 12.98 -20.42 27.09
C LEU A 209 13.93 -19.72 28.07
N GLU A 210 13.40 -19.08 29.11
CA GLU A 210 14.21 -18.37 30.09
C GLU A 210 15.08 -19.29 30.98
N TYR A 211 14.73 -20.58 31.09
CA TYR A 211 15.33 -21.49 32.06
C TYR A 211 16.85 -21.56 31.98
N ASP A 212 17.40 -21.86 30.81
CA ASP A 212 18.83 -22.01 30.59
C ASP A 212 19.57 -20.66 30.71
N ARG A 213 18.93 -19.58 30.27
CA ARG A 213 19.47 -18.22 30.43
C ARG A 213 19.57 -17.76 31.86
N VAL A 214 18.53 -18.01 32.65
CA VAL A 214 18.52 -17.74 34.10
C VAL A 214 19.62 -18.49 34.79
N ALA A 215 19.79 -19.81 34.50
CA ALA A 215 20.85 -20.60 35.08
C ALA A 215 22.24 -20.04 34.75
N ASN A 216 22.47 -19.63 33.51
CA ASN A 216 23.75 -19.03 33.08
C ASN A 216 24.01 -17.67 33.75
N LEU A 217 23.01 -16.80 33.81
CA LEU A 217 23.11 -15.49 34.47
C LEU A 217 23.51 -15.62 35.96
N LEU A 218 22.95 -16.61 36.66
CA LEU A 218 23.27 -16.85 38.05
C LEU A 218 24.67 -17.45 38.25
N ASP A 219 25.12 -18.30 37.32
CA ASP A 219 26.48 -18.85 37.34
C ASP A 219 27.54 -17.78 37.07
N GLU A 220 27.31 -16.94 36.09
CA GLU A 220 28.21 -15.84 35.73
C GLU A 220 28.26 -14.70 36.77
N ASN A 221 27.14 -14.48 37.47
CA ASN A 221 26.98 -13.37 38.40
C ASN A 221 26.54 -13.90 39.81
N PRO A 222 27.45 -14.35 40.65
CA PRO A 222 27.11 -14.91 41.95
C PRO A 222 26.34 -13.97 42.90
N SER A 223 26.35 -12.67 42.66
CA SER A 223 25.58 -11.68 43.44
C SER A 223 24.16 -11.44 42.91
N MET A 224 23.82 -11.96 41.74
CA MET A 224 22.50 -11.80 41.12
C MET A 224 21.49 -12.68 41.84
N THR A 225 20.31 -12.15 42.09
CA THR A 225 19.19 -12.91 42.65
C THR A 225 18.45 -13.64 41.54
N LEU A 226 17.71 -14.70 41.89
CA LEU A 226 16.84 -15.40 40.93
C LEU A 226 15.83 -14.46 40.27
N ALA A 227 15.26 -13.53 41.04
CA ALA A 227 14.31 -12.56 40.54
C ALA A 227 14.93 -11.62 39.49
N GLU A 228 16.17 -11.12 39.72
CA GLU A 228 16.89 -10.27 38.77
C GLU A 228 17.25 -11.05 37.51
N ALA A 229 17.72 -12.30 37.64
CA ALA A 229 18.05 -13.13 36.49
C ALA A 229 16.80 -13.44 35.62
N LYS A 230 15.67 -13.75 36.26
CA LYS A 230 14.39 -13.97 35.56
C LYS A 230 13.91 -12.72 34.85
N GLU A 231 13.93 -11.56 35.51
CA GLU A 231 13.54 -10.30 34.93
C GLU A 231 14.38 -9.94 33.66
N GLN A 232 15.70 -10.24 33.77
CA GLN A 232 16.59 -10.02 32.63
C GLN A 232 16.28 -11.00 31.49
N ALA A 233 16.22 -12.30 31.75
CA ALA A 233 15.95 -13.32 30.74
C ALA A 233 14.60 -13.11 30.04
N GLU A 234 13.57 -12.76 30.79
CA GLU A 234 12.24 -12.47 30.25
C GLU A 234 12.30 -11.27 29.28
N LYS A 235 12.98 -10.19 29.68
CA LYS A 235 13.16 -9.01 28.80
C LYS A 235 13.92 -9.35 27.53
N GLU A 236 14.97 -10.16 27.61
CA GLU A 236 15.75 -10.62 26.47
C GLU A 236 14.91 -11.46 25.51
N ILE A 237 14.10 -12.39 26.03
CA ILE A 237 13.17 -13.21 25.21
C ILE A 237 12.15 -12.34 24.48
N PHE A 238 11.46 -11.45 25.17
CA PHE A 238 10.47 -10.59 24.54
C PHE A 238 11.10 -9.58 23.57
N ALA A 239 12.32 -9.09 23.85
CA ALA A 239 13.05 -8.22 22.96
C ALA A 239 13.37 -8.87 21.60
N MET A 240 13.62 -10.18 21.57
CA MET A 240 13.76 -10.97 20.34
C MET A 240 12.53 -10.83 19.41
N PHE A 241 11.34 -10.70 20.01
CA PHE A 241 10.09 -10.45 19.29
C PHE A 241 9.77 -8.94 19.12
N TYR A 242 10.73 -8.04 19.40
CA TYR A 242 10.54 -6.57 19.41
C TYR A 242 9.48 -6.08 20.40
N ILE A 243 9.24 -6.82 21.48
CA ILE A 243 8.25 -6.53 22.53
C ILE A 243 8.97 -5.92 23.73
N ASP A 244 8.48 -4.77 24.23
CA ASP A 244 8.98 -4.14 25.47
C ASP A 244 8.25 -4.73 26.68
N ALA A 245 8.91 -5.65 27.40
CA ALA A 245 8.36 -6.38 28.54
C ALA A 245 8.52 -5.68 29.90
N LYS A 246 9.01 -4.43 29.97
CA LYS A 246 9.31 -3.73 31.24
C LYS A 246 8.21 -3.74 32.31
N LYS A 247 6.98 -4.05 31.93
CA LYS A 247 5.79 -4.01 32.81
C LYS A 247 5.06 -5.32 32.87
N PHE A 248 5.62 -6.41 32.38
CA PHE A 248 4.89 -7.68 32.23
C PHE A 248 4.82 -8.51 33.52
N GLY A 249 5.73 -8.33 34.44
CA GLY A 249 5.81 -9.14 35.65
C GLY A 249 6.64 -10.41 35.41
N TYR A 250 6.34 -11.49 36.08
CA TYR A 250 7.08 -12.75 35.91
C TYR A 250 6.41 -13.64 34.87
N SER A 251 7.22 -14.31 34.07
CA SER A 251 6.77 -15.24 33.03
C SER A 251 5.86 -16.39 33.55
N GLU A 252 6.06 -16.84 34.78
CA GLU A 252 5.22 -17.84 35.43
C GLU A 252 3.87 -17.31 35.95
N ASP A 253 3.59 -16.02 35.80
CA ASP A 253 2.26 -15.45 36.06
C ASP A 253 1.44 -15.32 34.79
N LEU A 254 2.05 -15.49 33.61
CA LEU A 254 1.41 -15.31 32.30
C LEU A 254 0.52 -16.51 31.94
N ASP A 255 -0.65 -16.17 31.34
CA ASP A 255 -1.67 -17.12 30.90
C ASP A 255 -2.18 -16.69 29.49
N ILE A 256 -2.17 -17.61 28.52
CA ILE A 256 -2.65 -17.32 27.16
C ILE A 256 -4.11 -16.85 27.10
N PHE A 257 -4.88 -17.00 28.15
CA PHE A 257 -6.26 -16.52 28.27
C PHE A 257 -6.39 -15.21 29.06
N GLY A 258 -5.31 -14.69 29.62
CA GLY A 258 -5.28 -13.40 30.28
C GLY A 258 -5.52 -12.25 29.29
N LYS A 259 -6.03 -11.10 29.76
CA LYS A 259 -6.51 -10.03 28.87
C LYS A 259 -5.55 -8.84 28.69
N ASP A 260 -4.46 -8.84 29.43
CA ASP A 260 -3.47 -7.76 29.35
C ASP A 260 -2.45 -7.95 28.22
N ASP A 261 -1.55 -6.98 28.08
CA ASP A 261 -0.53 -6.96 27.06
C ASP A 261 0.50 -8.09 27.21
N ALA A 262 0.85 -8.47 28.44
CA ALA A 262 1.79 -9.53 28.71
C ALA A 262 1.26 -10.89 28.25
N ASN A 263 -0.01 -11.15 28.54
CA ASN A 263 -0.71 -12.36 28.13
C ASN A 263 -0.94 -12.40 26.59
N SER A 264 -1.21 -11.25 25.99
CA SER A 264 -1.26 -11.09 24.52
C SER A 264 0.07 -11.43 23.86
N ALA A 265 1.17 -11.00 24.47
CA ALA A 265 2.53 -11.30 24.00
C ALA A 265 2.86 -12.79 24.10
N LEU A 266 2.51 -13.45 25.23
CA LEU A 266 2.67 -14.90 25.40
C LEU A 266 1.95 -15.68 24.29
N LEU A 267 0.68 -15.35 23.99
CA LEU A 267 -0.08 -16.02 22.93
C LEU A 267 0.54 -15.76 21.54
N ALA A 268 1.05 -14.56 21.30
CA ALA A 268 1.76 -14.25 20.04
C ALA A 268 3.03 -15.10 19.88
N VAL A 269 3.86 -15.20 20.94
CA VAL A 269 5.05 -16.07 20.96
C VAL A 269 4.64 -17.52 20.69
N SER A 270 3.55 -17.98 21.33
CA SER A 270 2.99 -19.33 21.13
C SER A 270 2.53 -19.58 19.68
N THR A 271 2.16 -18.52 18.95
CA THR A 271 1.70 -18.59 17.57
C THR A 271 2.86 -18.51 16.56
N ILE A 272 3.90 -17.75 16.89
CA ILE A 272 5.06 -17.52 16.00
C ILE A 272 6.03 -18.70 16.02
N LEU A 273 6.42 -19.18 17.21
CA LEU A 273 7.46 -20.18 17.38
C LEU A 273 7.23 -21.53 16.67
N PRO A 274 5.99 -22.05 16.59
CA PRO A 274 5.77 -23.36 15.97
C PRO A 274 5.99 -23.41 14.46
N THR A 275 5.82 -22.32 13.72
CA THR A 275 5.87 -22.25 12.24
C THR A 275 5.07 -23.37 11.54
N GLY A 276 3.94 -23.79 12.12
CA GLY A 276 3.11 -24.87 11.58
C GLY A 276 3.69 -26.29 11.70
N ASN A 277 4.75 -26.48 12.47
CA ASN A 277 5.51 -27.72 12.53
C ASN A 277 4.93 -28.76 13.52
N SER A 278 5.44 -29.98 13.43
CA SER A 278 5.11 -31.07 14.38
C SER A 278 5.61 -30.74 15.79
N ALA A 279 5.05 -31.44 16.81
CA ALA A 279 5.48 -31.26 18.18
C ALA A 279 6.99 -31.55 18.39
N SER A 280 7.57 -32.46 17.59
CA SER A 280 9.01 -32.78 17.64
C SER A 280 9.85 -31.60 17.12
N GLU A 281 9.47 -31.03 16.01
CA GLU A 281 10.18 -29.87 15.42
C GLU A 281 10.03 -28.61 16.27
N ILE A 282 8.88 -28.45 16.95
CA ILE A 282 8.68 -27.40 17.96
C ILE A 282 9.70 -27.58 19.10
N MET A 283 9.84 -28.80 19.65
CA MET A 283 10.78 -29.08 20.74
C MET A 283 12.24 -28.89 20.32
N GLU A 284 12.60 -29.34 19.14
CA GLU A 284 13.94 -29.12 18.58
C GLU A 284 14.27 -27.62 18.49
N ARG A 285 13.34 -26.82 17.99
CA ARG A 285 13.50 -25.36 17.90
C ARG A 285 13.57 -24.70 19.27
N LEU A 286 12.68 -25.06 20.19
CA LEU A 286 12.69 -24.52 21.54
C LEU A 286 14.00 -24.84 22.25
N THR A 287 14.54 -26.06 22.08
CA THR A 287 15.82 -26.47 22.66
C THR A 287 16.98 -25.65 22.03
N ALA A 288 17.01 -25.55 20.71
CA ALA A 288 18.05 -24.77 20.02
C ALA A 288 18.03 -23.31 20.47
N LEU A 289 16.83 -22.68 20.52
CA LEU A 289 16.64 -21.32 20.96
C LEU A 289 17.07 -21.11 22.43
N SER A 290 16.63 -21.99 23.34
CA SER A 290 16.96 -21.90 24.76
C SER A 290 18.46 -21.97 25.00
N LEU A 291 19.17 -22.84 24.26
CA LEU A 291 20.62 -23.02 24.40
C LEU A 291 21.39 -21.82 23.78
N ASP A 292 20.96 -21.31 22.65
CA ASP A 292 21.59 -20.14 22.01
C ASP A 292 21.47 -18.91 22.91
N MET A 293 20.27 -18.61 23.36
CA MET A 293 20.00 -17.50 24.27
C MET A 293 20.68 -17.64 25.65
N ALA A 294 21.03 -18.86 26.09
CA ALA A 294 21.67 -19.08 27.36
C ALA A 294 23.01 -18.32 27.46
N GLU A 295 23.75 -18.19 26.36
CA GLU A 295 25.09 -17.61 26.38
C GLU A 295 25.04 -16.08 26.58
N ASP A 296 24.33 -15.34 25.75
CA ASP A 296 24.38 -13.87 25.74
C ASP A 296 23.01 -13.19 25.76
N GLY A 297 21.91 -13.95 25.78
CA GLY A 297 20.55 -13.43 25.78
C GLY A 297 20.04 -13.01 24.40
N THR A 298 20.75 -13.36 23.31
CA THR A 298 20.35 -13.10 21.92
C THR A 298 20.15 -14.40 21.16
N TRP A 299 19.44 -14.34 20.06
CA TRP A 299 19.30 -15.46 19.13
C TRP A 299 19.89 -15.12 17.79
N ASP A 300 21.00 -15.73 17.41
CA ASP A 300 21.78 -15.39 16.24
C ASP A 300 21.53 -16.29 15.02
N ALA A 301 20.77 -17.37 15.17
CA ALA A 301 20.46 -18.29 14.09
C ALA A 301 19.59 -17.66 13.02
N LYS A 302 20.19 -16.87 12.12
CA LYS A 302 19.51 -16.07 11.09
C LYS A 302 18.49 -16.86 10.27
N GLU A 303 18.80 -18.08 9.84
CA GLU A 303 17.88 -18.90 9.04
C GLU A 303 16.60 -19.23 9.80
N THR A 304 16.71 -19.44 11.08
CA THR A 304 15.55 -19.70 11.95
C THR A 304 14.75 -18.42 12.19
N LEU A 305 15.41 -17.30 12.42
CA LEU A 305 14.76 -15.99 12.54
C LEU A 305 14.02 -15.62 11.27
N ASP A 306 14.65 -15.80 10.10
CA ASP A 306 14.00 -15.60 8.79
C ASP A 306 12.73 -16.47 8.66
N SER A 307 12.84 -17.76 9.03
CA SER A 307 11.71 -18.70 8.99
C SER A 307 10.54 -18.27 9.88
N LEU A 308 10.82 -17.81 11.11
CA LEU A 308 9.80 -17.30 12.03
C LEU A 308 9.14 -16.03 11.49
N ALA A 309 9.92 -15.12 10.94
CA ALA A 309 9.42 -13.86 10.43
C ALA A 309 8.55 -14.07 9.18
N PHE A 310 8.96 -14.97 8.26
CA PHE A 310 8.13 -15.37 7.13
C PHE A 310 6.84 -16.05 7.57
N TRP A 311 6.92 -16.92 8.56
CA TRP A 311 5.74 -17.56 9.13
C TRP A 311 4.77 -16.54 9.73
N ALA A 312 5.28 -15.60 10.53
CA ALA A 312 4.46 -14.54 11.11
C ALA A 312 3.82 -13.65 10.05
N GLN A 313 4.55 -13.34 8.97
CA GLN A 313 4.03 -12.62 7.81
C GLN A 313 2.94 -13.42 7.09
N GLU A 314 3.18 -14.70 6.81
CA GLU A 314 2.23 -15.58 6.14
C GLU A 314 0.90 -15.69 6.90
N ILE A 315 0.93 -15.95 8.20
CA ILE A 315 -0.31 -16.10 8.99
C ILE A 315 -1.11 -14.80 9.09
N ASP A 316 -0.45 -13.64 9.01
CA ASP A 316 -1.12 -12.34 8.97
C ASP A 316 -1.70 -12.06 7.58
N LEU A 317 -0.90 -12.13 6.53
CA LEU A 317 -1.29 -11.75 5.17
C LEU A 317 -2.27 -12.73 4.52
N ASP A 318 -2.17 -14.01 4.82
CA ASP A 318 -3.12 -15.05 4.38
C ASP A 318 -4.44 -15.04 5.18
N GLY A 319 -4.57 -14.12 6.15
CA GLY A 319 -5.77 -13.99 6.96
C GLY A 319 -5.99 -15.17 7.92
N LYS A 320 -4.92 -15.85 8.35
CA LYS A 320 -5.00 -16.98 9.27
C LYS A 320 -5.20 -16.56 10.74
N LEU A 321 -4.85 -15.32 11.11
CA LEU A 321 -4.99 -14.81 12.49
C LEU A 321 -6.43 -14.92 13.03
N PRO A 322 -7.49 -14.53 12.29
CA PRO A 322 -8.86 -14.77 12.75
C PRO A 322 -9.20 -16.24 12.96
N THR A 323 -8.63 -17.14 12.17
CA THR A 323 -8.84 -18.59 12.32
C THR A 323 -8.20 -19.09 13.63
N ILE A 324 -6.99 -18.63 13.94
CA ILE A 324 -6.29 -18.94 15.21
C ILE A 324 -7.14 -18.46 16.40
N ARG A 325 -7.61 -17.21 16.36
CA ARG A 325 -8.51 -16.67 17.39
C ARG A 325 -9.75 -17.54 17.57
N ASN A 326 -10.40 -17.93 16.48
CA ASN A 326 -11.59 -18.79 16.50
C ASN A 326 -11.28 -20.18 17.05
N ASN A 327 -10.09 -20.75 16.75
CA ASN A 327 -9.65 -22.02 17.31
C ASN A 327 -9.55 -21.94 18.84
N VAL A 328 -8.91 -20.88 19.35
CA VAL A 328 -8.77 -20.65 20.80
C VAL A 328 -10.15 -20.47 21.45
N LEU A 329 -11.03 -19.67 20.87
CA LEU A 329 -12.43 -19.50 21.35
C LEU A 329 -13.21 -20.82 21.34
N SER A 330 -12.98 -21.69 20.36
CA SER A 330 -13.68 -22.97 20.22
C SER A 330 -13.44 -23.92 21.41
N TRP A 331 -12.36 -23.72 22.13
CA TRP A 331 -12.04 -24.52 23.33
C TRP A 331 -12.96 -24.23 24.52
N LYS A 332 -13.65 -23.08 24.50
CA LYS A 332 -14.61 -22.67 25.53
C LYS A 332 -14.00 -22.57 26.93
N ILE A 333 -12.75 -22.16 27.02
CA ILE A 333 -12.03 -21.94 28.30
C ILE A 333 -12.21 -20.47 28.70
N SER A 334 -12.12 -19.57 27.76
CA SER A 334 -12.38 -18.15 27.94
C SER A 334 -13.45 -17.67 26.96
N GLU A 335 -14.20 -16.65 27.33
CA GLU A 335 -15.15 -15.96 26.43
C GLU A 335 -14.46 -15.01 25.47
N ASP A 336 -13.20 -14.70 25.73
CA ASP A 336 -12.42 -13.74 24.97
C ASP A 336 -10.99 -14.25 24.78
N VAL A 337 -10.31 -13.74 23.71
CA VAL A 337 -8.91 -14.06 23.40
C VAL A 337 -8.12 -12.76 23.45
N PRO A 338 -6.96 -12.72 24.10
CA PRO A 338 -6.14 -11.51 24.14
C PRO A 338 -5.72 -11.06 22.74
N ASP A 339 -5.37 -9.77 22.59
CA ASP A 339 -5.03 -9.12 21.33
C ASP A 339 -3.59 -9.48 20.88
N PHE A 340 -3.38 -10.74 20.55
CA PHE A 340 -2.08 -11.28 20.16
C PHE A 340 -1.64 -10.87 18.76
N GLU A 341 -2.57 -10.59 17.86
CA GLU A 341 -2.32 -10.26 16.45
C GLU A 341 -1.41 -9.04 16.31
N LYS A 342 -1.54 -8.07 17.21
CA LYS A 342 -0.69 -6.87 17.18
C LYS A 342 0.80 -7.21 17.35
N TYR A 343 1.13 -8.25 18.16
CA TYR A 343 2.51 -8.65 18.38
C TYR A 343 3.03 -9.56 17.27
N VAL A 344 2.18 -10.38 16.64
CA VAL A 344 2.55 -11.11 15.42
C VAL A 344 2.92 -10.13 14.32
N ARG A 345 2.08 -9.10 14.10
CA ARG A 345 2.36 -8.02 13.14
C ARG A 345 3.61 -7.22 13.50
N LEU A 346 3.77 -6.86 14.76
CA LEU A 346 4.96 -6.15 15.24
C LEU A 346 6.23 -6.88 14.86
N TYR A 347 6.27 -8.21 15.12
CA TYR A 347 7.44 -9.04 14.90
C TYR A 347 7.90 -9.00 13.44
N TRP A 348 7.10 -9.44 12.49
CA TRP A 348 7.52 -9.47 11.10
C TRP A 348 7.72 -8.07 10.49
N ASN A 349 6.93 -7.08 10.89
CA ASN A 349 7.10 -5.72 10.44
C ASN A 349 8.43 -5.11 10.86
N LYS A 350 8.89 -5.39 12.08
CA LYS A 350 10.18 -4.92 12.57
C LYS A 350 11.33 -5.72 11.99
N TYR A 351 11.19 -7.04 11.92
CA TYR A 351 12.20 -7.93 11.37
C TYR A 351 12.57 -7.59 9.92
N PHE A 352 11.59 -7.33 9.06
CA PHE A 352 11.79 -6.96 7.67
C PHE A 352 11.93 -5.45 7.43
N ASP A 353 12.13 -4.66 8.45
CA ASP A 353 12.27 -3.20 8.38
C ASP A 353 11.08 -2.46 7.70
N PHE A 354 9.90 -3.04 7.80
CA PHE A 354 8.67 -2.37 7.35
C PHE A 354 8.25 -1.24 8.30
N GLY A 355 8.52 -1.42 9.59
CA GLY A 355 7.96 -0.58 10.64
C GLY A 355 6.46 -0.80 10.84
N VAL A 356 5.92 -0.30 11.93
CA VAL A 356 4.49 -0.42 12.25
C VAL A 356 3.67 0.53 11.38
N CYS A 357 2.73 -0.03 10.60
CA CYS A 357 1.84 0.75 9.75
C CYS A 357 1.04 1.78 10.56
N GLY A 358 1.03 3.03 10.13
CA GLY A 358 0.37 4.14 10.79
C GLY A 358 1.13 4.75 11.98
N LYS A 359 2.24 4.14 12.42
CA LYS A 359 3.14 4.66 13.45
C LYS A 359 4.51 5.01 12.86
N ASP A 360 5.21 4.01 12.35
CA ASP A 360 6.56 4.14 11.78
C ASP A 360 6.49 4.40 10.26
N ALA A 361 5.43 3.93 9.61
CA ALA A 361 5.15 4.13 8.19
C ALA A 361 3.74 4.71 8.01
N PRO A 362 3.59 5.88 7.35
CA PRO A 362 2.28 6.44 7.05
C PRO A 362 1.42 5.53 6.16
N VAL A 363 0.10 5.62 6.30
CA VAL A 363 -0.85 5.00 5.36
C VAL A 363 -0.55 5.45 3.93
N GLY A 364 -0.59 4.55 2.97
CA GLY A 364 -0.19 4.77 1.58
C GLY A 364 1.30 4.53 1.31
N THR A 365 2.11 4.22 2.34
CA THR A 365 3.52 3.84 2.13
C THR A 365 3.59 2.48 1.45
N VAL A 366 4.39 2.37 0.39
CA VAL A 366 4.68 1.09 -0.29
C VAL A 366 6.13 0.71 -0.06
N LYS A 367 6.39 -0.55 0.31
CA LYS A 367 7.72 -1.12 0.55
C LYS A 367 7.91 -2.46 -0.16
N SER A 368 9.16 -2.79 -0.42
CA SER A 368 9.60 -4.12 -0.87
C SER A 368 10.22 -4.88 0.27
N MET A 369 10.29 -6.19 0.17
CA MET A 369 11.15 -7.00 1.04
C MET A 369 12.61 -6.54 0.92
N PRO A 370 13.37 -6.53 2.01
CA PRO A 370 14.80 -6.24 1.96
C PRO A 370 15.54 -7.21 1.03
N LYS A 371 16.54 -6.71 0.32
CA LYS A 371 17.34 -7.55 -0.57
C LYS A 371 18.03 -8.67 0.20
N GLY A 372 17.96 -9.89 -0.33
CA GLY A 372 18.62 -11.07 0.23
C GLY A 372 17.82 -11.83 1.30
N VAL A 373 16.59 -11.39 1.61
CA VAL A 373 15.74 -12.05 2.61
C VAL A 373 14.88 -13.17 2.01
N SER A 374 14.50 -13.09 0.74
CA SER A 374 13.78 -14.18 0.04
C SER A 374 14.00 -14.14 -1.46
N VAL A 375 14.21 -15.32 -2.04
CA VAL A 375 14.30 -15.51 -3.50
C VAL A 375 12.90 -15.62 -4.14
N LYS A 376 11.86 -15.88 -3.36
CA LYS A 376 10.51 -16.13 -3.91
C LYS A 376 9.75 -14.86 -4.30
N ASP A 377 10.07 -13.71 -3.69
CA ASP A 377 9.20 -12.54 -3.72
C ASP A 377 9.93 -11.21 -3.98
N GLU A 378 11.03 -11.21 -4.74
CA GLU A 378 11.78 -9.98 -5.05
C GLU A 378 10.91 -8.87 -5.70
N ASN A 379 9.80 -9.25 -6.30
CA ASN A 379 8.87 -8.33 -6.97
C ASN A 379 7.61 -8.02 -6.16
N VAL A 380 7.40 -8.66 -5.01
CA VAL A 380 6.25 -8.36 -4.18
C VAL A 380 6.45 -7.02 -3.48
N ARG A 381 5.42 -6.20 -3.54
CA ARG A 381 5.34 -4.91 -2.87
C ARG A 381 4.23 -4.96 -1.83
N TYR A 382 4.42 -4.25 -0.76
CA TYR A 382 3.48 -4.18 0.35
C TYR A 382 3.08 -2.73 0.58
N THR A 383 1.81 -2.49 0.85
CA THR A 383 1.26 -1.17 1.15
C THR A 383 0.70 -1.12 2.56
N CYS A 384 0.94 -0.01 3.26
CA CYS A 384 0.35 0.29 4.56
C CYS A 384 -1.03 0.90 4.35
N VAL A 385 -2.08 0.23 4.82
CA VAL A 385 -3.47 0.66 4.65
C VAL A 385 -4.18 0.81 5.99
N ASP A 386 -5.25 1.61 6.03
CA ASP A 386 -6.19 1.68 7.14
C ASP A 386 -7.42 0.83 6.79
N SER A 387 -7.45 -0.38 7.33
CA SER A 387 -8.53 -1.34 7.09
C SER A 387 -9.61 -1.18 8.14
N ALA A 388 -10.86 -1.04 7.72
CA ALA A 388 -12.01 -0.96 8.62
C ALA A 388 -12.16 -2.19 9.52
N ALA A 389 -11.67 -3.36 9.09
CA ALA A 389 -11.80 -4.61 9.83
C ALA A 389 -10.70 -4.84 10.86
N VAL A 390 -9.46 -4.42 10.57
CA VAL A 390 -8.27 -4.79 11.37
C VAL A 390 -7.37 -3.59 11.71
N GLY A 391 -7.80 -2.38 11.38
CA GLY A 391 -7.02 -1.15 11.61
C GLY A 391 -5.85 -1.00 10.62
N LYS A 392 -4.80 -0.31 11.05
CA LYS A 392 -3.64 0.01 10.21
C LYS A 392 -2.70 -1.19 10.09
N VAL A 393 -2.62 -1.75 8.89
CA VAL A 393 -1.88 -2.97 8.59
C VAL A 393 -1.15 -2.89 7.25
N TRP A 394 -0.12 -3.72 7.09
CA TRP A 394 0.49 -3.97 5.80
C TRP A 394 -0.30 -5.06 5.06
N ARG A 395 -0.49 -4.90 3.75
CA ARG A 395 -0.98 -5.94 2.83
C ARG A 395 -0.16 -5.94 1.55
N VAL A 396 -0.33 -6.95 0.74
CA VAL A 396 0.26 -6.97 -0.60
C VAL A 396 -0.33 -5.81 -1.41
N ALA A 397 0.54 -5.04 -2.04
CA ALA A 397 0.16 -3.92 -2.91
C ALA A 397 -0.54 -4.44 -4.17
N ASP A 398 -1.61 -3.80 -4.59
CA ASP A 398 -2.24 -4.05 -5.87
C ASP A 398 -1.40 -3.48 -7.04
N ASP A 399 -1.86 -3.69 -8.27
CA ASP A 399 -1.08 -3.31 -9.44
C ASP A 399 -0.99 -1.79 -9.62
N ILE A 400 -2.01 -1.04 -9.20
CA ILE A 400 -2.01 0.43 -9.22
C ILE A 400 -0.98 0.95 -8.21
N GLU A 401 -1.02 0.45 -6.98
CA GLU A 401 -0.07 0.85 -5.92
C GLU A 401 1.38 0.54 -6.31
N LYS A 402 1.63 -0.61 -6.96
CA LYS A 402 2.96 -0.96 -7.48
C LYS A 402 3.42 0.03 -8.54
N ASP A 403 2.54 0.40 -9.45
CA ASP A 403 2.85 1.26 -10.60
C ASP A 403 2.96 2.74 -10.20
N THR A 404 2.33 3.13 -9.10
CA THR A 404 2.40 4.49 -8.55
C THR A 404 3.40 4.64 -7.41
N MET A 405 4.12 3.56 -7.04
CA MET A 405 5.13 3.57 -5.99
C MET A 405 6.28 4.52 -6.33
N GLY A 406 6.50 5.51 -5.49
CA GLY A 406 7.60 6.47 -5.68
C GLY A 406 7.19 7.77 -6.39
N LEU A 407 5.92 7.91 -6.80
CA LEU A 407 5.36 9.19 -7.19
C LEU A 407 5.32 10.09 -5.97
N GLY A 408 6.08 10.31 -5.13
CA GLY A 408 6.21 11.27 -4.03
C GLY A 408 4.93 11.58 -3.23
N ARG A 409 4.98 12.66 -2.44
CA ARG A 409 3.84 13.19 -1.70
C ARG A 409 3.52 14.59 -2.22
N GLY A 410 2.28 15.04 -2.04
CA GLY A 410 1.86 16.40 -2.38
C GLY A 410 1.08 16.49 -3.66
N PHE A 411 0.36 15.44 -4.02
CA PHE A 411 -0.60 15.46 -5.12
C PHE A 411 -1.84 16.24 -4.73
N GLU A 412 -2.39 16.94 -5.73
CA GLU A 412 -3.70 17.54 -5.62
C GLU A 412 -4.75 16.60 -6.21
N GLU A 413 -5.96 16.67 -5.66
CA GLU A 413 -7.09 15.92 -6.18
C GLU A 413 -7.33 16.22 -7.68
N GLY A 414 -7.41 15.16 -8.45
CA GLY A 414 -7.58 15.23 -9.91
C GLY A 414 -6.29 15.41 -10.70
N ASP A 415 -5.11 15.35 -10.09
CA ASP A 415 -3.85 15.33 -10.85
C ASP A 415 -3.66 13.99 -11.56
N LEU A 416 -3.15 14.05 -12.79
CA LEU A 416 -2.80 12.86 -13.59
C LEU A 416 -1.32 12.57 -13.51
N HIS A 417 -1.02 11.26 -13.41
CA HIS A 417 0.36 10.74 -13.34
C HIS A 417 0.54 9.53 -14.23
N ASN A 418 1.71 9.45 -14.87
CA ASN A 418 2.09 8.25 -15.60
C ASN A 418 2.52 7.15 -14.63
N GLY A 419 2.22 5.91 -14.98
CA GLY A 419 2.74 4.74 -14.31
C GLY A 419 4.27 4.68 -14.38
N LEU A 420 4.88 4.14 -13.31
CA LEU A 420 6.34 4.02 -13.20
C LEU A 420 6.87 2.73 -13.85
N ILE A 421 6.02 1.71 -13.93
CA ILE A 421 6.36 0.38 -14.46
C ILE A 421 5.68 0.18 -15.83
N ASN A 422 4.40 0.54 -15.93
CA ASN A 422 3.62 0.40 -17.15
C ASN A 422 3.60 1.74 -17.89
N GLU A 423 4.58 1.93 -18.75
CA GLU A 423 4.63 3.11 -19.64
C GLU A 423 3.33 3.20 -20.46
N GLY A 424 2.63 4.33 -20.32
CA GLY A 424 1.35 4.59 -21.01
C GLY A 424 0.09 4.38 -20.13
N SER A 425 0.21 3.79 -18.96
CA SER A 425 -0.87 3.83 -17.97
C SER A 425 -0.93 5.21 -17.32
N LEU A 426 -2.12 5.82 -17.31
CA LEU A 426 -2.38 7.08 -16.63
C LEU A 426 -3.26 6.86 -15.41
N TYR A 427 -2.91 7.51 -14.33
CA TYR A 427 -3.61 7.43 -13.04
C TYR A 427 -4.04 8.80 -12.57
N VAL A 428 -5.20 8.88 -11.94
CA VAL A 428 -5.72 10.07 -11.27
C VAL A 428 -5.54 9.91 -9.77
N PHE A 429 -5.05 10.96 -9.11
CA PHE A 429 -5.06 11.02 -7.66
C PHE A 429 -6.47 11.35 -7.16
N ASP A 430 -7.09 10.43 -6.43
CA ASP A 430 -8.49 10.49 -6.00
C ASP A 430 -8.62 9.99 -4.56
N ASN A 431 -9.12 10.84 -3.67
CA ASN A 431 -9.38 10.53 -2.26
C ASN A 431 -8.17 9.89 -1.53
N GLY A 432 -6.97 10.43 -1.76
CA GLY A 432 -5.74 9.99 -1.09
C GLY A 432 -5.09 8.74 -1.68
N GLY A 433 -5.55 8.24 -2.81
CA GLY A 433 -4.99 7.12 -3.57
C GLY A 433 -4.97 7.37 -5.07
N PHE A 434 -4.58 6.38 -5.84
CA PHE A 434 -4.60 6.44 -7.29
C PHE A 434 -5.63 5.46 -7.86
N ARG A 435 -6.28 5.85 -8.94
CA ARG A 435 -7.09 4.99 -9.81
C ARG A 435 -6.71 5.19 -11.27
N HIS A 436 -7.07 4.27 -12.14
CA HIS A 436 -6.91 4.49 -13.56
C HIS A 436 -7.68 5.73 -14.02
N ALA A 437 -7.03 6.53 -14.89
CA ALA A 437 -7.70 7.65 -15.55
C ALA A 437 -8.71 7.11 -16.58
N GLY A 438 -9.88 7.72 -16.61
CA GLY A 438 -10.86 7.48 -17.67
C GLY A 438 -10.54 8.26 -18.95
N ASP A 439 -11.12 7.86 -20.09
CA ASP A 439 -10.83 8.45 -21.39
C ASP A 439 -11.04 9.97 -21.44
N ARG A 440 -12.09 10.49 -20.78
CA ARG A 440 -12.34 11.94 -20.68
C ARG A 440 -11.29 12.67 -19.85
N GLU A 441 -10.80 12.03 -18.78
CA GLU A 441 -9.73 12.58 -17.95
C GLU A 441 -8.40 12.60 -18.69
N ILE A 442 -8.13 11.56 -19.49
CA ILE A 442 -6.96 11.47 -20.39
C ILE A 442 -7.02 12.61 -21.42
N TYR A 443 -8.16 12.77 -22.09
CA TYR A 443 -8.37 13.82 -23.09
C TYR A 443 -8.15 15.22 -22.50
N LEU A 444 -8.71 15.47 -21.32
CA LEU A 444 -8.63 16.78 -20.64
C LEU A 444 -7.35 16.98 -19.84
N ASN A 445 -6.53 15.92 -19.70
CA ASN A 445 -5.36 15.92 -18.83
C ASN A 445 -5.70 16.39 -17.40
N LYS A 446 -6.88 16.07 -16.91
CA LYS A 446 -7.36 16.42 -15.58
C LYS A 446 -8.39 15.43 -15.06
N GLY A 447 -8.21 14.97 -13.82
CA GLY A 447 -9.16 14.08 -13.16
C GLY A 447 -10.39 14.79 -12.63
N CYS A 448 -11.51 14.09 -12.68
CA CYS A 448 -12.76 14.48 -12.02
C CYS A 448 -13.00 13.55 -10.84
N THR A 449 -12.89 14.06 -9.61
CA THR A 449 -13.02 13.32 -8.37
C THR A 449 -14.18 13.88 -7.53
N ILE A 450 -14.56 13.18 -6.47
CA ILE A 450 -15.58 13.69 -5.53
C ILE A 450 -15.18 15.05 -4.95
N ALA A 451 -13.90 15.26 -4.70
CA ALA A 451 -13.39 16.53 -4.15
C ALA A 451 -13.34 17.66 -5.20
N THR A 452 -13.44 17.33 -6.48
CA THR A 452 -13.51 18.31 -7.59
C THR A 452 -14.90 18.45 -8.18
N GLU A 453 -15.92 17.86 -7.53
CA GLU A 453 -17.33 17.98 -7.94
C GLU A 453 -17.74 19.43 -8.16
N GLY A 454 -18.41 19.72 -9.26
CA GLY A 454 -18.87 21.05 -9.66
C GLY A 454 -17.77 21.98 -10.17
N LYS A 455 -16.50 21.57 -10.18
CA LYS A 455 -15.44 22.37 -10.83
C LYS A 455 -15.63 22.36 -12.34
N THR A 456 -15.31 23.52 -12.95
CA THR A 456 -15.36 23.71 -14.40
C THR A 456 -13.96 23.77 -14.96
N LEU A 457 -13.80 23.30 -16.19
CA LEU A 457 -12.58 23.38 -16.98
C LEU A 457 -12.94 23.94 -18.36
N LYS A 458 -12.10 24.81 -18.88
CA LYS A 458 -12.21 25.27 -20.27
C LYS A 458 -10.93 24.86 -21.01
N GLN A 459 -11.11 24.20 -22.13
CA GLN A 459 -10.02 23.79 -23.01
C GLN A 459 -10.42 24.13 -24.43
N GLU A 460 -9.59 24.93 -25.09
CA GLU A 460 -9.85 25.46 -26.42
C GLU A 460 -11.24 26.11 -26.52
N TYR A 461 -12.15 25.60 -27.35
CA TYR A 461 -13.48 26.17 -27.55
C TYR A 461 -14.56 25.55 -26.66
N SER A 462 -14.24 24.49 -25.95
CA SER A 462 -15.21 23.76 -25.14
C SER A 462 -15.01 23.95 -23.64
N ALA A 463 -16.12 24.01 -22.93
CA ALA A 463 -16.14 23.97 -21.46
C ALA A 463 -16.65 22.63 -20.96
N TYR A 464 -16.25 22.28 -19.74
CA TYR A 464 -16.56 21.02 -19.08
C TYR A 464 -16.88 21.26 -17.63
N ILE A 465 -17.73 20.42 -17.07
CA ILE A 465 -18.07 20.40 -15.64
C ILE A 465 -17.84 19.01 -15.08
N CYS A 466 -17.17 18.92 -13.93
CA CYS A 466 -17.01 17.66 -13.20
C CYS A 466 -18.29 17.32 -12.45
N THR A 467 -18.94 16.24 -12.82
CA THR A 467 -20.22 15.80 -12.24
C THR A 467 -20.17 14.28 -11.96
N LYS A 468 -20.41 13.90 -10.69
CA LYS A 468 -20.41 12.50 -10.25
C LYS A 468 -19.15 11.70 -10.66
N GLY A 469 -18.00 12.34 -10.58
CA GLY A 469 -16.71 11.73 -10.93
C GLY A 469 -16.44 11.61 -12.43
N LEU A 470 -17.21 12.29 -13.29
CA LEU A 470 -17.03 12.33 -14.74
C LEU A 470 -17.01 13.77 -15.25
N TRP A 471 -16.11 14.06 -16.18
CA TRP A 471 -16.19 15.30 -16.94
C TRP A 471 -17.31 15.22 -17.96
N GLU A 472 -18.23 16.18 -17.90
CA GLU A 472 -19.31 16.34 -18.87
C GLU A 472 -19.13 17.61 -19.67
N PHE A 473 -19.52 17.58 -20.95
CA PHE A 473 -19.51 18.75 -21.81
C PHE A 473 -20.52 19.78 -21.30
N ASP A 474 -20.05 21.00 -21.10
CA ASP A 474 -20.85 22.14 -20.65
C ASP A 474 -21.15 23.08 -21.83
N PHE A 475 -22.27 22.82 -22.52
CA PHE A 475 -22.70 23.61 -23.69
C PHE A 475 -22.88 25.09 -23.35
N GLU A 476 -23.40 25.42 -22.17
CA GLU A 476 -23.72 26.79 -21.83
C GLU A 476 -22.48 27.66 -21.68
N ASN A 477 -21.38 27.10 -21.20
CA ASN A 477 -20.11 27.79 -20.98
C ASN A 477 -19.09 27.55 -22.10
N SER A 478 -19.40 26.75 -23.12
CA SER A 478 -18.59 26.58 -24.31
C SER A 478 -18.70 27.82 -25.24
N ASP A 479 -17.70 28.00 -26.10
CA ASP A 479 -17.65 29.15 -26.99
C ASP A 479 -18.83 29.15 -27.98
N LYS A 480 -19.55 30.24 -27.99
CA LYS A 480 -20.63 30.54 -28.95
C LYS A 480 -20.40 31.94 -29.50
N GLY A 481 -20.63 32.11 -30.78
CA GLY A 481 -20.40 33.39 -31.41
C GLY A 481 -21.09 33.50 -32.76
N THR A 482 -20.60 34.42 -33.58
CA THR A 482 -21.08 34.61 -34.96
C THR A 482 -19.91 34.90 -35.87
N VAL A 483 -20.10 34.57 -37.16
CA VAL A 483 -19.21 34.98 -38.25
C VAL A 483 -20.03 35.65 -39.35
N ASN A 484 -19.50 36.74 -39.88
CA ASN A 484 -20.08 37.42 -41.06
C ASN A 484 -19.54 36.76 -42.31
N ASP A 485 -20.42 36.46 -43.27
CA ASP A 485 -20.04 35.88 -44.54
C ASP A 485 -19.06 36.77 -45.33
N GLY A 486 -19.28 38.04 -45.32
CA GLY A 486 -18.48 38.98 -46.12
C GLY A 486 -18.85 39.02 -47.60
N PHE A 487 -19.71 38.11 -48.11
CA PHE A 487 -20.20 38.08 -49.48
C PHE A 487 -21.58 38.69 -49.61
N ASP A 488 -22.49 38.37 -48.69
CA ASP A 488 -23.88 38.86 -48.71
C ASP A 488 -24.31 39.44 -47.35
N ASP A 489 -23.35 39.71 -46.44
CA ASP A 489 -23.57 40.24 -45.10
C ASP A 489 -24.39 39.32 -44.19
N HIS A 490 -24.55 38.01 -44.53
CA HIS A 490 -25.21 37.05 -43.68
C HIS A 490 -24.36 36.75 -42.45
N VAL A 491 -25.01 36.61 -41.29
CA VAL A 491 -24.34 36.37 -40.01
C VAL A 491 -24.71 34.98 -39.50
N TYR A 492 -23.75 34.07 -39.54
CA TYR A 492 -23.92 32.69 -39.07
C TYR A 492 -23.54 32.54 -37.63
N LYS A 493 -24.29 31.71 -36.88
CA LYS A 493 -23.94 31.30 -35.52
C LYS A 493 -22.77 30.34 -35.57
N THR A 494 -21.97 30.37 -34.50
CA THR A 494 -20.84 29.45 -34.31
C THR A 494 -20.88 28.81 -32.97
N VAL A 495 -20.33 27.61 -32.85
CA VAL A 495 -20.28 26.79 -31.62
C VAL A 495 -18.95 26.05 -31.51
N GLY A 496 -18.40 26.04 -30.28
CA GLY A 496 -17.20 25.28 -29.93
C GLY A 496 -17.52 23.82 -29.58
N ILE A 497 -16.89 22.89 -30.29
CA ILE A 497 -17.02 21.45 -30.06
C ILE A 497 -15.61 20.86 -30.03
N GLY A 498 -15.12 20.52 -28.86
CA GLY A 498 -13.73 20.11 -28.66
C GLY A 498 -12.76 21.23 -28.99
N GLY A 499 -11.73 20.90 -29.78
CA GLY A 499 -10.74 21.82 -30.31
C GLY A 499 -11.20 22.53 -31.59
N GLN A 500 -12.47 22.42 -31.97
CA GLN A 500 -13.02 22.93 -33.24
C GLN A 500 -14.11 23.99 -33.01
N LEU A 501 -14.08 25.08 -33.79
CA LEU A 501 -15.15 26.08 -33.79
C LEU A 501 -15.94 25.98 -35.10
N TRP A 502 -17.09 25.37 -35.03
CA TRP A 502 -17.98 25.08 -36.15
C TRP A 502 -18.99 26.19 -36.38
N MET A 503 -19.41 26.40 -37.62
CA MET A 503 -20.69 27.07 -37.90
C MET A 503 -21.83 26.17 -37.35
N ALA A 504 -22.81 26.75 -36.68
CA ALA A 504 -24.00 26.07 -36.18
C ALA A 504 -25.18 26.13 -37.20
N GLU A 505 -24.94 26.65 -38.39
CA GLU A 505 -25.87 26.78 -39.48
C GLU A 505 -25.17 26.43 -40.79
N ASN A 506 -25.94 25.92 -41.74
CA ASN A 506 -25.44 25.69 -43.11
C ASN A 506 -25.24 27.01 -43.83
N VAL A 507 -24.32 27.05 -44.80
CA VAL A 507 -24.13 28.19 -45.68
C VAL A 507 -25.43 28.45 -46.43
N LYS A 508 -25.87 29.74 -46.45
CA LYS A 508 -27.13 30.20 -47.04
C LYS A 508 -26.89 31.06 -48.29
N TYR A 509 -25.66 31.23 -48.67
CA TYR A 509 -25.25 32.09 -49.76
C TYR A 509 -25.93 31.69 -51.08
N ASN A 510 -26.60 32.63 -51.74
CA ASN A 510 -27.32 32.41 -53.00
C ASN A 510 -26.81 33.36 -54.09
N LEU A 511 -25.85 32.91 -54.86
CA LEU A 511 -25.30 33.62 -55.98
C LEU A 511 -26.32 33.69 -57.16
N ASN A 512 -27.01 34.83 -57.31
CA ASN A 512 -27.83 35.13 -58.48
C ASN A 512 -28.82 34.06 -58.94
N ASN A 513 -29.50 33.40 -58.00
CA ASN A 513 -30.43 32.30 -58.22
C ASN A 513 -29.81 31.04 -58.88
N ARG A 514 -28.52 30.83 -58.77
CA ARG A 514 -27.83 29.63 -59.30
C ARG A 514 -27.84 28.46 -58.30
N PHE A 515 -28.12 28.72 -57.02
CA PHE A 515 -28.17 27.75 -56.01
C PHE A 515 -29.61 27.42 -55.62
N PHE A 516 -29.82 26.24 -55.13
CA PHE A 516 -31.15 25.73 -54.95
C PHE A 516 -31.50 25.67 -53.48
N CYS A 517 -32.47 26.48 -53.08
CA CYS A 517 -33.24 26.25 -51.88
C CYS A 517 -34.26 25.16 -52.17
N PHE A 518 -34.58 24.37 -51.17
CA PHE A 518 -35.67 23.40 -51.27
C PHE A 518 -36.94 24.06 -51.84
N GLU A 519 -37.52 23.41 -52.84
CA GLU A 519 -38.72 23.89 -53.59
C GLU A 519 -38.59 25.32 -54.14
N LYS A 520 -37.40 25.89 -54.23
CA LYS A 520 -37.13 27.28 -54.62
C LYS A 520 -37.83 28.31 -53.73
N ASP A 521 -38.07 27.94 -52.50
CA ASP A 521 -38.66 28.77 -51.46
C ASP A 521 -37.57 29.42 -50.61
N ALA A 522 -37.59 30.74 -50.48
CA ALA A 522 -36.61 31.49 -49.70
C ALA A 522 -36.63 31.11 -48.20
N ASP A 523 -37.81 30.79 -47.67
CA ASP A 523 -37.94 30.39 -46.26
C ASP A 523 -37.22 29.03 -45.98
N ASN A 524 -37.15 28.17 -46.99
CA ASN A 524 -36.40 26.91 -46.89
C ASN A 524 -34.89 27.16 -46.92
N CYS A 525 -34.40 28.16 -47.66
CA CYS A 525 -33.00 28.59 -47.58
C CYS A 525 -32.60 29.04 -46.18
N GLU A 526 -33.48 29.79 -45.52
CA GLU A 526 -33.22 30.25 -44.16
C GLU A 526 -33.17 29.10 -43.17
N THR A 527 -33.98 28.07 -43.35
CA THR A 527 -34.05 26.92 -42.43
C THR A 527 -32.95 25.90 -42.70
N TYR A 528 -32.78 25.45 -43.92
CA TYR A 528 -31.91 24.30 -44.26
C TYR A 528 -30.57 24.75 -44.86
N GLY A 529 -30.43 25.99 -45.32
CA GLY A 529 -29.32 26.47 -46.10
C GLY A 529 -29.44 26.17 -47.59
N THR A 530 -28.38 26.44 -48.32
CA THR A 530 -28.27 26.22 -49.76
C THR A 530 -27.47 24.95 -50.06
N THR A 531 -27.90 24.17 -51.07
CA THR A 531 -27.12 23.04 -51.58
C THR A 531 -26.19 23.46 -52.69
N PHE A 532 -25.00 22.87 -52.74
CA PHE A 532 -23.95 23.19 -53.70
C PHE A 532 -23.49 21.94 -54.44
N ASP A 533 -23.17 22.10 -55.73
CA ASP A 533 -22.34 21.10 -56.39
C ASP A 533 -20.88 21.22 -55.92
N ILE A 534 -20.12 20.15 -56.09
CA ILE A 534 -18.75 20.08 -55.60
C ILE A 534 -17.81 21.13 -56.22
N PHE A 535 -18.08 21.52 -57.45
CA PHE A 535 -17.24 22.51 -58.16
C PHE A 535 -17.47 23.90 -57.59
N THR A 536 -18.71 24.31 -57.48
CA THR A 536 -19.10 25.60 -56.90
C THR A 536 -18.63 25.70 -55.45
N LEU A 537 -18.69 24.64 -54.71
CA LEU A 537 -18.20 24.56 -53.30
C LEU A 537 -16.74 24.98 -53.21
N HIS A 538 -15.91 24.53 -54.15
CA HIS A 538 -14.47 24.77 -54.09
C HIS A 538 -14.05 26.11 -54.71
N ASP A 539 -14.77 26.61 -55.72
CA ASP A 539 -14.36 27.76 -56.57
C ASP A 539 -15.09 29.06 -56.24
N ALA A 540 -15.96 29.11 -55.23
CA ALA A 540 -16.85 30.25 -54.95
C ALA A 540 -16.14 31.60 -54.73
N VAL A 541 -14.88 31.62 -54.44
CA VAL A 541 -14.08 32.85 -54.20
C VAL A 541 -13.58 33.49 -55.51
N VAL A 542 -13.69 32.86 -56.67
CA VAL A 542 -13.12 33.29 -57.96
C VAL A 542 -14.19 33.78 -58.91
N PHE A 543 -15.43 33.85 -58.45
CA PHE A 543 -16.54 34.21 -59.34
C PHE A 543 -16.72 35.74 -59.50
N ASP A 544 -16.40 36.24 -60.68
CA ASP A 544 -16.75 37.62 -61.11
C ASP A 544 -18.20 37.64 -61.63
N PRO A 545 -19.14 38.32 -60.93
CA PRO A 545 -20.53 38.42 -61.38
C PRO A 545 -20.74 39.09 -62.70
N SER A 546 -19.71 39.79 -63.24
CA SER A 546 -19.81 40.55 -64.52
C SER A 546 -19.61 39.68 -65.76
N ASP A 547 -19.23 38.41 -65.65
CA ASP A 547 -18.87 37.52 -66.77
C ASP A 547 -19.96 36.49 -67.06
N MET A 548 -21.23 36.89 -67.08
CA MET A 548 -22.41 36.03 -67.19
C MET A 548 -22.94 35.93 -68.65
N GLU A 549 -22.15 35.39 -69.54
CA GLU A 549 -22.68 34.86 -70.80
C GLU A 549 -22.44 33.35 -70.90
N GLY A 550 -23.33 32.59 -70.37
CA GLY A 550 -23.96 31.39 -70.93
C GLY A 550 -23.15 30.15 -71.26
N GLU A 551 -21.89 29.95 -70.88
CA GLU A 551 -21.18 28.66 -71.06
C GLU A 551 -20.60 28.14 -69.74
N TYR A 552 -20.60 26.77 -69.57
CA TYR A 552 -19.92 26.10 -68.45
C TYR A 552 -18.50 26.65 -68.34
N TYR A 553 -18.26 27.43 -67.30
CA TYR A 553 -16.92 27.91 -66.99
C TYR A 553 -16.03 26.75 -66.54
N HIS A 554 -15.14 26.34 -67.42
CA HIS A 554 -13.95 25.61 -66.99
C HIS A 554 -12.94 26.66 -66.49
N PRO A 555 -12.46 26.57 -65.28
CA PRO A 555 -11.44 27.50 -64.81
C PRO A 555 -10.28 27.49 -65.80
N SER A 556 -9.92 28.67 -66.34
CA SER A 556 -8.76 28.80 -67.19
C SER A 556 -7.49 28.37 -66.41
N GLU A 557 -6.49 27.87 -67.13
CA GLU A 557 -5.22 27.45 -66.51
C GLU A 557 -4.52 28.53 -65.65
N GLU A 558 -4.88 29.79 -65.84
CA GLU A 558 -4.42 30.97 -65.08
C GLU A 558 -5.06 31.08 -63.69
N ASN A 559 -6.24 30.53 -63.49
CA ASN A 559 -6.95 30.52 -62.18
C ASN A 559 -6.69 29.26 -61.34
N LEU A 560 -5.77 28.39 -61.74
CA LEU A 560 -5.38 27.18 -61.02
C LEU A 560 -4.60 27.45 -59.71
N ASN A 561 -4.53 28.72 -59.26
CA ASN A 561 -3.87 29.05 -57.99
C ASN A 561 -4.57 28.48 -56.76
N TYR A 562 -5.79 28.00 -56.89
CA TYR A 562 -6.55 27.37 -55.80
C TYR A 562 -6.48 25.84 -55.80
N CYS A 563 -6.12 25.26 -56.92
CA CYS A 563 -6.03 23.83 -57.10
C CYS A 563 -4.64 23.49 -57.67
N GLY A 564 -3.74 23.03 -56.82
CA GLY A 564 -2.45 22.48 -57.26
C GLY A 564 -2.68 21.21 -58.07
N VAL A 565 -2.63 21.29 -59.42
CA VAL A 565 -2.79 20.10 -60.27
C VAL A 565 -1.50 19.28 -60.22
N GLN A 566 -1.49 18.17 -59.48
CA GLN A 566 -0.46 17.13 -59.58
C GLN A 566 -1.06 15.88 -60.21
N ASN A 567 -0.50 15.45 -61.32
CA ASN A 567 -0.93 14.23 -62.04
C ASN A 567 -2.44 14.25 -62.46
N GLY A 568 -2.98 15.41 -62.84
CA GLY A 568 -4.38 15.51 -63.24
C GLY A 568 -5.39 15.49 -62.09
N LYS A 569 -4.94 15.64 -60.86
CA LYS A 569 -5.81 15.75 -59.68
C LYS A 569 -5.69 17.12 -59.05
N CYS A 570 -6.80 17.65 -58.63
CA CYS A 570 -6.86 18.85 -57.81
C CYS A 570 -6.39 18.57 -56.39
N ILE A 571 -5.38 19.28 -55.91
CA ILE A 571 -4.92 19.18 -54.52
C ILE A 571 -5.29 20.48 -53.81
N LEU A 572 -6.31 20.41 -52.97
CA LEU A 572 -6.76 21.54 -52.17
C LEU A 572 -5.80 21.80 -51.00
N GLN A 573 -5.62 23.06 -50.63
CA GLN A 573 -4.87 23.44 -49.43
C GLN A 573 -5.54 22.88 -48.19
N GLU A 574 -4.78 22.79 -47.09
CA GLU A 574 -5.28 22.21 -45.81
C GLU A 574 -6.49 23.02 -45.31
N GLU A 575 -6.42 24.34 -45.25
CA GLU A 575 -7.51 25.24 -44.87
C GLU A 575 -8.10 25.90 -46.12
N HIS A 576 -8.62 25.11 -47.07
CA HIS A 576 -9.21 25.61 -48.29
C HIS A 576 -10.55 26.30 -48.01
N GLN A 577 -10.62 27.63 -48.20
CA GLN A 577 -11.78 28.44 -47.86
C GLN A 577 -13.03 28.01 -48.67
N GLY A 578 -12.94 27.89 -49.99
CA GLY A 578 -14.10 27.65 -50.88
C GLY A 578 -15.20 28.66 -50.61
N ILE A 579 -16.41 28.16 -50.41
CA ILE A 579 -17.62 28.96 -50.14
C ILE A 579 -17.71 29.48 -48.70
N CYS A 580 -16.77 29.11 -47.82
CA CYS A 580 -16.83 29.48 -46.43
C CYS A 580 -16.53 30.97 -46.18
N PRO A 581 -17.04 31.56 -45.09
CA PRO A 581 -16.66 32.90 -44.65
C PRO A 581 -15.15 33.05 -44.46
N VAL A 582 -14.64 34.27 -44.57
CA VAL A 582 -13.21 34.54 -44.33
C VAL A 582 -12.78 34.08 -42.94
N GLY A 583 -11.68 33.33 -42.86
CA GLY A 583 -11.17 32.72 -41.64
C GLY A 583 -11.81 31.36 -41.30
N TYR A 584 -12.64 30.84 -42.22
CA TYR A 584 -13.22 29.51 -42.18
C TYR A 584 -12.87 28.73 -43.45
N HIS A 585 -12.95 27.41 -43.37
CA HIS A 585 -12.66 26.51 -44.49
C HIS A 585 -13.65 25.35 -44.58
N LEU A 586 -13.61 24.65 -45.70
CA LEU A 586 -14.36 23.40 -45.89
C LEU A 586 -13.72 22.27 -45.10
N PRO A 587 -14.47 21.60 -44.20
CA PRO A 587 -13.90 20.57 -43.34
C PRO A 587 -13.42 19.36 -44.14
N SER A 588 -12.28 18.85 -43.76
CA SER A 588 -11.71 17.59 -44.27
C SER A 588 -12.34 16.36 -43.63
N VAL A 589 -12.04 15.17 -44.19
CA VAL A 589 -12.40 13.87 -43.60
C VAL A 589 -11.88 13.78 -42.18
N ALA A 590 -10.61 14.13 -41.92
CA ALA A 590 -10.00 14.04 -40.61
C ALA A 590 -10.67 14.94 -39.55
N GLU A 591 -11.14 16.13 -39.97
CA GLU A 591 -11.82 17.04 -39.05
C GLU A 591 -13.23 16.61 -38.70
N PHE A 592 -13.96 15.97 -39.61
CA PHE A 592 -15.22 15.30 -39.26
C PHE A 592 -15.01 14.04 -38.41
N GLU A 593 -13.94 13.28 -38.64
CA GLU A 593 -13.55 12.14 -37.77
C GLU A 593 -13.18 12.63 -36.38
N GLU A 594 -12.44 13.74 -36.23
CA GLU A 594 -12.14 14.40 -34.95
C GLU A 594 -13.44 14.83 -34.24
N LEU A 595 -14.38 15.47 -34.95
CA LEU A 595 -15.69 15.83 -34.42
C LEU A 595 -16.44 14.59 -33.89
N MET A 596 -16.52 13.54 -34.70
CA MET A 596 -17.22 12.31 -34.31
C MET A 596 -16.59 11.67 -33.11
N ALA A 597 -15.27 11.55 -33.04
CA ALA A 597 -14.54 10.97 -31.92
C ALA A 597 -14.73 11.79 -30.63
N TYR A 598 -14.71 13.13 -30.74
CA TYR A 598 -14.98 14.00 -29.61
C TYR A 598 -16.42 13.85 -29.10
N VAL A 599 -17.38 13.86 -30.01
CA VAL A 599 -18.81 13.71 -29.68
C VAL A 599 -19.04 12.34 -29.00
N ASP A 600 -18.45 11.26 -29.55
CA ASP A 600 -18.56 9.92 -28.97
C ASP A 600 -18.00 9.86 -27.53
N LEU A 601 -16.92 10.58 -27.25
CA LEU A 601 -16.34 10.66 -25.93
C LEU A 601 -17.24 11.35 -24.91
N PHE A 602 -18.00 12.38 -25.32
CA PHE A 602 -18.78 13.25 -24.43
C PHE A 602 -20.31 13.17 -24.59
N ASN A 603 -20.82 12.31 -25.50
CA ASN A 603 -22.27 12.19 -25.77
C ASN A 603 -23.09 11.52 -24.66
N GLY A 604 -22.44 10.94 -23.63
CA GLY A 604 -23.13 10.15 -22.62
C GLY A 604 -23.60 8.81 -23.18
N ASP A 605 -24.89 8.53 -23.03
CA ASP A 605 -25.52 7.29 -23.54
C ASP A 605 -26.12 7.46 -24.97
N GLU A 606 -25.94 8.63 -25.59
CA GLU A 606 -26.44 8.92 -26.93
C GLU A 606 -25.46 8.42 -27.99
N ASN A 607 -25.96 8.19 -29.23
CA ASN A 607 -25.05 8.03 -30.37
C ASN A 607 -24.65 9.39 -30.95
N VAL A 608 -23.56 9.41 -31.72
CA VAL A 608 -22.99 10.61 -32.33
C VAL A 608 -24.00 11.37 -33.16
N ALA A 609 -24.80 10.65 -33.97
CA ALA A 609 -25.81 11.29 -34.83
C ALA A 609 -26.89 11.98 -34.00
N THR A 610 -27.42 11.33 -32.96
CA THR A 610 -28.45 11.93 -32.08
C THR A 610 -27.94 13.21 -31.42
N SER A 611 -26.69 13.24 -30.99
CA SER A 611 -26.10 14.37 -30.29
C SER A 611 -25.82 15.58 -31.19
N LEU A 612 -25.64 15.38 -32.51
CA LEU A 612 -25.36 16.44 -33.50
C LEU A 612 -26.59 16.92 -34.24
N LYS A 613 -27.63 16.12 -34.33
CA LYS A 613 -28.87 16.42 -35.06
C LYS A 613 -29.71 17.50 -34.35
N SER A 614 -30.43 18.31 -35.16
CA SER A 614 -31.46 19.23 -34.65
C SER A 614 -32.57 18.50 -33.93
N LYS A 615 -33.25 19.23 -33.02
CA LYS A 615 -34.43 18.74 -32.30
C LYS A 615 -35.67 18.69 -33.19
N ASP A 616 -35.68 19.48 -34.22
CA ASP A 616 -36.83 19.70 -35.11
C ASP A 616 -36.50 19.36 -36.57
N GLY A 617 -37.52 19.21 -37.40
CA GLY A 617 -37.40 19.02 -38.84
C GLY A 617 -37.42 17.56 -39.30
N TRP A 618 -37.24 16.59 -38.39
CA TRP A 618 -37.22 15.16 -38.68
C TRP A 618 -38.65 14.62 -38.90
N THR A 619 -38.85 13.88 -40.00
CA THR A 619 -40.17 13.31 -40.33
C THR A 619 -40.63 12.32 -39.27
N ASP A 620 -39.73 11.50 -38.74
CA ASP A 620 -39.99 10.64 -37.61
C ASP A 620 -39.45 11.32 -36.33
N ALA A 621 -40.34 11.68 -35.43
CA ALA A 621 -39.97 12.29 -34.14
C ALA A 621 -39.00 11.45 -33.34
N SER A 622 -38.98 10.12 -33.52
CA SER A 622 -38.03 9.22 -32.85
C SER A 622 -36.61 9.30 -33.43
N ALA A 623 -36.49 9.84 -34.65
CA ALA A 623 -35.21 10.09 -35.32
C ALA A 623 -34.64 11.49 -34.99
N ALA A 624 -35.39 12.35 -34.30
CA ALA A 624 -34.91 13.68 -33.88
C ALA A 624 -33.66 13.62 -32.99
N GLY A 625 -32.84 14.68 -33.10
CA GLY A 625 -31.65 14.79 -32.26
C GLY A 625 -31.90 15.48 -30.93
N THR A 626 -30.87 15.53 -30.11
CA THR A 626 -30.85 16.32 -28.88
C THR A 626 -30.15 17.65 -29.04
N ASP A 627 -29.39 17.80 -30.14
CA ASP A 627 -28.53 18.94 -30.38
C ASP A 627 -27.65 19.29 -29.16
N ARG A 628 -27.10 18.28 -28.55
CA ARG A 628 -26.35 18.39 -27.29
C ARG A 628 -25.15 19.32 -27.39
N PHE A 629 -24.52 19.35 -28.57
CA PHE A 629 -23.33 20.14 -28.84
C PHE A 629 -23.59 21.45 -29.59
N GLY A 630 -24.84 21.72 -29.96
CA GLY A 630 -25.19 22.92 -30.73
C GLY A 630 -24.77 22.88 -32.19
N PHE A 631 -24.43 21.72 -32.73
CA PHE A 631 -24.11 21.56 -34.16
C PHE A 631 -25.35 21.76 -35.03
N ASN A 632 -26.52 21.40 -34.52
CA ASN A 632 -27.83 21.69 -35.07
C ASN A 632 -27.99 21.27 -36.54
N ALA A 633 -27.72 20.01 -36.86
CA ALA A 633 -27.87 19.45 -38.19
C ALA A 633 -29.35 19.22 -38.54
N PHE A 634 -29.92 20.08 -39.38
CA PHE A 634 -31.28 19.90 -39.89
C PHE A 634 -31.34 18.87 -41.01
N PRO A 635 -32.42 18.06 -41.09
CA PRO A 635 -32.57 16.99 -42.08
C PRO A 635 -33.02 17.52 -43.44
N GLY A 636 -32.17 18.27 -44.10
CA GLY A 636 -32.44 18.86 -45.42
C GLY A 636 -32.34 17.89 -46.59
N GLY A 637 -31.85 16.63 -46.33
CA GLY A 637 -31.58 15.65 -47.38
C GLY A 637 -30.45 16.11 -48.30
N TYR A 638 -30.55 15.79 -49.56
CA TYR A 638 -29.66 16.22 -50.63
C TYR A 638 -30.45 16.38 -51.96
N GLU A 639 -29.91 17.11 -52.93
CA GLU A 639 -30.53 17.23 -54.24
C GLU A 639 -29.90 16.24 -55.23
N GLU A 640 -30.69 15.23 -55.65
CA GLU A 640 -30.27 14.24 -56.62
C GLU A 640 -30.27 14.82 -58.03
N ALA A 641 -29.12 14.79 -58.69
CA ALA A 641 -28.99 15.25 -60.09
C ALA A 641 -29.15 14.07 -61.05
N SER A 642 -30.37 13.70 -61.38
CA SER A 642 -30.69 12.62 -62.34
C SER A 642 -31.28 13.19 -63.64
N TYR A 643 -30.58 13.02 -64.76
CA TYR A 643 -31.05 13.35 -66.14
C TYR A 643 -31.72 14.72 -66.29
N GLY A 644 -31.12 15.74 -65.70
CA GLY A 644 -31.59 17.12 -65.85
C GLY A 644 -32.86 17.46 -65.04
N ARG A 645 -33.29 16.60 -64.15
CA ARG A 645 -34.33 16.84 -63.14
C ARG A 645 -33.72 16.79 -61.75
N LYS A 646 -33.75 17.89 -61.08
CA LYS A 646 -33.32 18.02 -59.69
C LYS A 646 -34.49 17.60 -58.80
N LYS A 647 -34.29 16.58 -57.98
CA LYS A 647 -35.25 16.09 -56.99
C LYS A 647 -34.56 16.06 -55.65
N ILE A 648 -35.20 16.56 -54.63
CA ILE A 648 -34.72 16.39 -53.27
C ILE A 648 -35.02 14.97 -52.80
N ALA A 649 -33.96 14.31 -52.36
CA ALA A 649 -34.02 13.00 -51.73
C ALA A 649 -33.80 13.18 -50.20
N ASP A 650 -34.38 12.26 -49.45
CA ASP A 650 -34.19 12.05 -47.99
C ASP A 650 -34.41 13.28 -47.09
N MET A 651 -35.25 14.23 -47.56
CA MET A 651 -35.66 15.36 -46.73
C MET A 651 -36.46 14.87 -45.52
N GLY A 652 -36.14 15.40 -44.34
CA GLY A 652 -36.70 14.98 -43.08
C GLY A 652 -36.13 13.64 -42.56
N ILE A 653 -35.18 13.05 -43.27
CA ILE A 653 -34.61 11.71 -42.97
C ILE A 653 -33.10 11.81 -42.75
N GLU A 654 -32.39 12.61 -43.52
CA GLU A 654 -30.93 12.71 -43.51
C GLU A 654 -30.47 14.16 -43.59
N SER A 655 -29.34 14.46 -42.91
CA SER A 655 -28.56 15.69 -43.10
C SER A 655 -27.26 15.33 -43.79
N THR A 656 -26.91 16.09 -44.87
CA THR A 656 -25.69 15.80 -45.61
C THR A 656 -24.83 17.06 -45.79
N PHE A 657 -23.52 16.90 -45.64
CA PHE A 657 -22.55 18.01 -45.73
C PHE A 657 -21.36 17.61 -46.56
N TRP A 658 -21.00 18.45 -47.52
CA TRP A 658 -19.76 18.24 -48.29
C TRP A 658 -18.54 18.14 -47.39
N VAL A 659 -17.65 17.26 -47.75
CA VAL A 659 -16.33 17.10 -47.12
C VAL A 659 -15.26 17.48 -48.15
N LYS A 660 -14.32 18.31 -47.76
CA LYS A 660 -13.16 18.61 -48.57
C LYS A 660 -12.41 17.31 -48.91
N SER A 661 -12.31 17.00 -50.19
CA SER A 661 -11.72 15.75 -50.66
C SER A 661 -10.73 15.99 -51.78
N ASN A 662 -9.46 15.63 -51.58
CA ASN A 662 -8.40 15.73 -52.58
C ASN A 662 -8.45 14.63 -53.66
N ASN A 663 -9.40 13.69 -53.55
CA ASN A 663 -9.48 12.52 -54.43
C ASN A 663 -10.55 12.63 -55.53
N GLY A 664 -11.35 13.70 -55.53
CA GLY A 664 -12.26 13.97 -56.64
C GLY A 664 -11.44 14.33 -57.90
N GLY A 665 -11.50 13.51 -58.94
CA GLY A 665 -10.97 13.94 -60.24
C GLY A 665 -11.64 15.22 -60.69
N LEU A 666 -11.12 15.90 -61.74
CA LEU A 666 -11.72 17.09 -62.35
C LEU A 666 -13.21 16.94 -62.76
N ASN A 667 -13.75 15.75 -62.67
CA ASN A 667 -15.14 15.38 -62.96
C ASN A 667 -15.96 15.01 -61.71
N GLY A 668 -15.49 15.36 -60.48
CA GLY A 668 -16.26 15.16 -59.24
C GLY A 668 -16.39 13.71 -58.77
N SER A 669 -15.89 12.73 -59.52
CA SER A 669 -16.02 11.31 -59.14
C SER A 669 -15.33 10.97 -57.82
N ASN A 670 -16.05 10.31 -56.93
CA ASN A 670 -15.63 9.97 -55.55
C ASN A 670 -15.52 11.16 -54.61
N ALA A 671 -16.30 12.20 -54.79
CA ALA A 671 -16.51 13.23 -53.80
C ALA A 671 -17.04 12.62 -52.49
N LYS A 672 -16.72 13.24 -51.36
CA LYS A 672 -17.17 12.74 -50.05
C LYS A 672 -18.12 13.71 -49.39
N TYR A 673 -19.07 13.14 -48.64
CA TYR A 673 -19.96 13.92 -47.81
C TYR A 673 -20.15 13.26 -46.43
N PHE A 674 -20.36 14.08 -45.41
CA PHE A 674 -20.72 13.64 -44.07
C PHE A 674 -22.23 13.54 -43.98
N SER A 675 -22.72 12.42 -43.49
CA SER A 675 -24.15 12.08 -43.44
C SER A 675 -24.56 11.78 -42.01
N LEU A 676 -25.67 12.35 -41.59
CA LEU A 676 -26.34 12.08 -40.32
C LEU A 676 -27.76 11.58 -40.60
N ASP A 677 -28.04 10.33 -40.32
CA ASP A 677 -29.37 9.74 -40.44
C ASP A 677 -29.97 9.43 -39.05
N ALA A 678 -30.99 8.58 -38.97
CA ALA A 678 -31.67 8.25 -37.72
C ALA A 678 -30.69 7.77 -36.66
N ASN A 679 -29.69 6.93 -37.00
CA ASN A 679 -28.85 6.19 -36.06
C ASN A 679 -27.36 6.28 -36.37
N SER A 680 -26.96 6.85 -37.51
CA SER A 680 -25.57 6.82 -37.95
C SER A 680 -25.03 8.20 -38.30
N ALA A 681 -23.72 8.38 -38.03
CA ALA A 681 -22.89 9.50 -38.48
C ALA A 681 -21.76 8.88 -39.29
N LEU A 682 -21.73 9.10 -40.59
CA LEU A 682 -20.82 8.41 -41.50
C LEU A 682 -20.29 9.36 -42.58
N ILE A 683 -19.07 9.13 -43.05
CA ILE A 683 -18.54 9.72 -44.23
C ILE A 683 -18.82 8.77 -45.38
N LYS A 684 -19.65 9.24 -46.32
CA LYS A 684 -20.07 8.51 -47.53
C LYS A 684 -19.34 9.06 -48.77
N SER A 685 -19.44 8.34 -49.87
CA SER A 685 -18.88 8.78 -51.17
C SER A 685 -20.00 8.95 -52.19
N ASP A 686 -20.03 10.10 -52.84
CA ASP A 686 -20.79 10.31 -54.04
C ASP A 686 -19.96 9.83 -55.23
N MET A 687 -20.40 8.75 -55.89
CA MET A 687 -19.62 8.11 -56.96
C MET A 687 -19.61 8.91 -58.26
N LEU A 688 -20.62 9.72 -58.51
CA LEU A 688 -20.74 10.54 -59.72
C LEU A 688 -20.40 11.99 -59.47
N GLY A 689 -20.47 12.47 -58.20
CA GLY A 689 -20.22 13.87 -57.83
C GLY A 689 -21.27 14.84 -58.36
N ASP A 690 -22.44 14.32 -58.77
CA ASP A 690 -23.51 15.07 -59.40
C ASP A 690 -24.56 15.58 -58.41
N ASP A 691 -24.62 14.97 -57.23
CA ASP A 691 -25.55 15.34 -56.16
C ASP A 691 -25.13 16.67 -55.51
N LEU A 692 -26.09 17.39 -54.94
CA LEU A 692 -25.84 18.64 -54.24
C LEU A 692 -26.07 18.46 -52.78
N HIS A 693 -25.04 18.73 -51.96
CA HIS A 693 -25.10 18.67 -50.51
C HIS A 693 -24.89 20.06 -49.88
N TYR A 694 -25.19 20.19 -48.59
CA TYR A 694 -24.99 21.41 -47.86
C TYR A 694 -23.50 21.65 -47.55
N ALA A 695 -23.15 22.88 -47.20
CA ALA A 695 -21.83 23.23 -46.68
C ALA A 695 -21.94 23.64 -45.20
N ARG A 696 -21.04 23.12 -44.39
CA ARG A 696 -20.85 23.48 -42.99
C ARG A 696 -19.37 23.79 -42.78
N CYS A 697 -19.05 25.02 -42.38
CA CYS A 697 -17.65 25.46 -42.32
C CYS A 697 -17.05 25.38 -40.93
N LEU A 698 -15.73 25.22 -40.90
CA LEU A 698 -14.91 25.11 -39.71
C LEU A 698 -13.91 26.30 -39.69
N LYS A 699 -13.70 26.89 -38.51
CA LYS A 699 -12.72 27.96 -38.33
C LYS A 699 -11.29 27.48 -38.56
N ASN A 700 -10.48 28.31 -39.22
CA ASN A 700 -9.06 28.04 -39.43
C ASN A 700 -8.30 27.96 -38.15
N LYS A 701 -7.40 26.96 -38.00
CA LYS A 701 -6.56 26.78 -36.80
C LYS A 701 -5.53 27.90 -36.67
N ASN A 702 -5.04 28.43 -37.82
CA ASN A 702 -4.01 29.46 -37.86
C ASN A 702 -4.62 30.82 -38.21
N GLY A 703 -5.52 31.35 -37.40
CA GLY A 703 -6.25 32.58 -37.68
C GLY A 703 -5.47 33.63 -38.47
N ILE A 704 -5.67 33.67 -39.79
CA ILE A 704 -5.37 34.80 -40.67
C ILE A 704 -6.69 35.22 -41.33
#